data_f3ef24898463e5cccf4ee358e3faecad
#
_entry.id   f3ef24898463e5cccf4ee358e3faecad
#
_cell.length_a   1.000
_cell.length_b   1.000
_cell.length_c   1.000
_cell.angle_alpha   90.00
_cell.angle_beta   90.00
_cell.angle_gamma   90.00
#
_symmetry.space_group_name_H-M   'P 1'
#
loop_
_entity.id
_entity.type
_entity.pdbx_description
1 polymer ?
#
loop_
_entity_poly.entity_id
_entity_poly.type
_entity_poly.pdbx_seq_one_letter_code
_entity_poly.pdbx_strand_id
1 'polypeptide(L)'
;MELERLYKSSTFLSKYEYLNNSYDVSKVDAQLILNHYKSNIKKYSNSSTTNFLNINTLKNELIYLIFISIHQNLISQSNGSRLWSVLCKNILSKIININLYRSFNNSLKKYYFILGMGKIGVRDLNFASDIDIIIFYDSKNSPISLQDFNKSIKKTISDISNISESFFHKIDLRLRPDFGDSLIISDMDQAINYYTSVGRNWERLAFHRSSFLCGDIQKYFSFKEAIKSFLFRRTFDYYAIDEIKKLFASSNTEQKLDIKNSYGFIRSCENIIHFNQLLWSGKINSLKESNIHKLLINLKKHENIIPKNDLKNITEAYYYFRKIENYLHIKKNTFQNIIDSNETYLNLVLDNFSKKLEKHKFEIQTIYQRLFFPKINRESLRREKFNESSQKIIDSLLKRAENINSSETVKNDYLESISSLINILSTHNKRDDLIIKFDYLINYYKSGVHLTALYKYNNKIFLELAFIFENSSKLTNLIYKNHFLIESLVYFFNYGIPTFKLREFSDNFDLDLKKSIQDIYEILFLLDYLLLSKKITNTDFLKKRNTAVRKFIFYIFELVKNEYIVNRSNIFSDLTPILFGSYGVKMATNFSDLDIFFIYQSNKNNHIDNIKIVRRFYSIMKQYIDPNILIIDDRNKPFDRDSDQVINIENFFSFYSKTSEPFHKLSFMKVCLLTNNLKLVKYFTKMKNQIISNFSKIDNEYFLKIVDIKNPLKNNKDLFQLFKIKEDINYINNKEFSYRDDINYLRELLMFENLTSNPSKVDNKKYLDRLLLI
;
A
#
# COMPACT_ATOMS: atom_id res chain seq x y z
N MET A 1 -17.45 -36.43 -32.79
CA MET A 1 -18.80 -35.83 -32.82
C MET A 1 -18.84 -34.39 -32.32
N GLU A 2 -18.31 -34.05 -31.15
CA GLU A 2 -18.39 -32.68 -30.58
C GLU A 2 -17.54 -31.67 -31.36
N LEU A 3 -16.31 -32.02 -31.68
CA LEU A 3 -15.39 -31.21 -32.50
C LEU A 3 -15.90 -31.04 -33.95
N GLU A 4 -16.46 -32.07 -34.58
CA GLU A 4 -17.02 -31.97 -35.93
C GLU A 4 -18.20 -31.00 -36.00
N ARG A 5 -19.05 -30.98 -34.97
CA ARG A 5 -20.13 -29.99 -34.87
C ARG A 5 -19.61 -28.57 -34.74
N LEU A 6 -18.51 -28.41 -33.99
CA LEU A 6 -17.78 -27.15 -33.81
C LEU A 6 -17.24 -26.64 -35.15
N TYR A 7 -16.53 -27.49 -35.93
CA TYR A 7 -16.02 -27.14 -37.25
C TYR A 7 -17.14 -26.73 -38.21
N LYS A 8 -18.23 -27.47 -38.24
CA LYS A 8 -19.41 -27.14 -39.10
C LYS A 8 -20.08 -25.81 -38.68
N SER A 9 -19.90 -25.38 -37.44
CA SER A 9 -20.55 -24.18 -36.93
C SER A 9 -19.73 -22.90 -37.05
N SER A 10 -18.42 -22.99 -37.40
CA SER A 10 -17.54 -21.85 -37.50
C SER A 10 -16.65 -21.91 -38.75
N THR A 11 -16.81 -20.92 -39.63
CA THR A 11 -15.97 -20.76 -40.85
C THR A 11 -14.50 -20.55 -40.52
N PHE A 12 -14.19 -19.94 -39.35
CA PHE A 12 -12.83 -19.80 -38.88
C PHE A 12 -12.22 -21.16 -38.56
N LEU A 13 -12.88 -22.00 -37.77
CA LEU A 13 -12.35 -23.31 -37.38
C LEU A 13 -12.14 -24.22 -38.54
N SER A 14 -13.09 -24.29 -39.51
CA SER A 14 -12.96 -25.10 -40.72
C SER A 14 -11.78 -24.69 -41.59
N LYS A 15 -11.46 -23.38 -41.66
CA LYS A 15 -10.31 -22.89 -42.43
C LYS A 15 -8.95 -23.34 -41.88
N TYR A 16 -8.83 -23.57 -40.57
CA TYR A 16 -7.58 -23.97 -39.91
C TYR A 16 -7.55 -25.43 -39.47
N GLU A 17 -8.56 -26.22 -39.87
CA GLU A 17 -8.65 -27.65 -39.55
C GLU A 17 -7.47 -28.47 -40.10
N TYR A 18 -6.77 -27.98 -41.14
CA TYR A 18 -5.58 -28.62 -41.69
C TYR A 18 -4.46 -28.83 -40.66
N LEU A 19 -4.44 -28.04 -39.58
CA LEU A 19 -3.50 -28.19 -38.49
C LEU A 19 -3.68 -29.50 -37.72
N ASN A 20 -4.84 -30.15 -37.81
CA ASN A 20 -5.08 -31.46 -37.23
C ASN A 20 -4.23 -32.56 -37.91
N ASN A 21 -3.82 -32.33 -39.16
CA ASN A 21 -2.91 -33.24 -39.87
C ASN A 21 -1.45 -33.08 -39.35
N SER A 22 -1.13 -31.95 -38.80
CA SER A 22 0.22 -31.61 -38.28
C SER A 22 0.37 -31.86 -36.80
N TYR A 23 -0.73 -31.82 -36.05
CA TYR A 23 -0.76 -31.95 -34.59
C TYR A 23 -1.89 -32.86 -34.12
N ASP A 24 -1.56 -33.77 -33.18
CA ASP A 24 -2.58 -34.52 -32.46
C ASP A 24 -3.33 -33.55 -31.52
N VAL A 25 -4.54 -33.22 -31.92
CA VAL A 25 -5.38 -32.22 -31.24
C VAL A 25 -5.61 -32.55 -29.77
N SER A 26 -5.60 -33.86 -29.41
CA SER A 26 -5.75 -34.31 -28.03
C SER A 26 -4.56 -34.05 -27.12
N LYS A 27 -3.44 -33.56 -27.70
CA LYS A 27 -2.16 -33.33 -27.00
C LYS A 27 -1.63 -31.91 -27.15
N VAL A 28 -2.40 -30.98 -27.70
CA VAL A 28 -1.97 -29.60 -27.93
C VAL A 28 -1.92 -28.84 -26.61
N ASP A 29 -0.77 -28.85 -25.96
CA ASP A 29 -0.50 -28.12 -24.74
C ASP A 29 0.16 -26.73 -24.99
N ALA A 30 0.41 -25.96 -23.94
CA ALA A 30 1.03 -24.66 -24.04
C ALA A 30 2.45 -24.70 -24.63
N GLN A 31 3.22 -25.79 -24.40
CA GLN A 31 4.59 -25.94 -24.90
C GLN A 31 4.59 -26.16 -26.42
N LEU A 32 3.69 -26.95 -26.93
CA LEU A 32 3.53 -27.19 -28.36
C LEU A 32 3.16 -25.89 -29.08
N ILE A 33 2.22 -25.08 -28.53
CA ILE A 33 1.83 -23.79 -29.08
C ILE A 33 3.02 -22.83 -29.12
N LEU A 34 3.83 -22.78 -28.06
CA LEU A 34 5.04 -21.96 -28.01
C LEU A 34 6.08 -22.43 -29.05
N ASN A 35 6.23 -23.72 -29.26
CA ASN A 35 7.14 -24.28 -30.25
C ASN A 35 6.68 -23.93 -31.68
N HIS A 36 5.37 -24.04 -31.97
CA HIS A 36 4.78 -23.62 -33.24
C HIS A 36 5.06 -22.13 -33.51
N TYR A 37 4.85 -21.26 -32.49
CA TYR A 37 5.20 -19.84 -32.60
C TYR A 37 6.67 -19.62 -32.90
N LYS A 38 7.59 -20.26 -32.14
CA LYS A 38 9.04 -20.06 -32.26
C LYS A 38 9.57 -20.51 -33.62
N SER A 39 9.08 -21.62 -34.16
CA SER A 39 9.50 -22.15 -35.46
C SER A 39 9.07 -21.26 -36.61
N ASN A 40 7.83 -20.76 -36.55
CA ASN A 40 7.25 -19.98 -37.65
C ASN A 40 7.64 -18.51 -37.62
N ILE A 41 7.73 -17.87 -36.43
CA ILE A 41 8.08 -16.45 -36.33
C ILE A 41 9.50 -16.14 -36.85
N LYS A 42 10.43 -17.11 -36.78
CA LYS A 42 11.78 -16.98 -37.34
C LYS A 42 11.74 -16.93 -38.87
N LYS A 43 10.92 -17.74 -39.54
CA LYS A 43 10.78 -17.76 -41.00
C LYS A 43 10.32 -16.40 -41.54
N TYR A 44 9.48 -15.70 -40.79
CA TYR A 44 8.91 -14.43 -41.19
C TYR A 44 9.79 -13.22 -40.84
N SER A 45 10.85 -13.41 -40.05
CA SER A 45 11.76 -12.32 -39.65
C SER A 45 12.93 -12.09 -40.64
N ASN A 46 13.24 -13.10 -41.45
CA ASN A 46 14.45 -13.10 -42.33
C ASN A 46 14.17 -12.59 -43.76
N SER A 47 12.92 -12.27 -44.11
CA SER A 47 12.58 -11.73 -45.41
C SER A 47 12.73 -10.20 -45.42
N SER A 48 13.40 -9.65 -46.42
CA SER A 48 13.60 -8.22 -46.63
C SER A 48 12.29 -7.43 -46.85
N THR A 49 11.21 -8.12 -47.16
CA THR A 49 9.83 -7.64 -47.12
C THR A 49 9.10 -8.39 -46.01
N THR A 50 8.61 -7.69 -44.98
CA THR A 50 7.67 -8.27 -44.01
C THR A 50 6.46 -8.74 -44.80
N ASN A 51 6.35 -10.04 -44.98
CA ASN A 51 5.14 -10.61 -45.56
C ASN A 51 4.06 -10.64 -44.48
N PHE A 52 3.31 -9.54 -44.37
CA PHE A 52 2.26 -9.34 -43.40
C PHE A 52 1.19 -10.42 -43.45
N LEU A 53 0.96 -11.00 -44.66
CA LEU A 53 0.04 -12.15 -44.85
C LEU A 53 0.47 -13.35 -44.03
N ASN A 54 1.76 -13.65 -43.96
CA ASN A 54 2.28 -14.79 -43.21
C ASN A 54 2.17 -14.58 -41.68
N ILE A 55 2.31 -13.34 -41.20
CA ILE A 55 2.11 -13.00 -39.80
C ILE A 55 0.64 -13.15 -39.41
N ASN A 56 -0.29 -12.76 -40.29
CA ASN A 56 -1.72 -12.95 -40.09
C ASN A 56 -2.10 -14.43 -40.03
N THR A 57 -1.52 -15.26 -40.91
CA THR A 57 -1.72 -16.72 -40.91
C THR A 57 -1.24 -17.31 -39.60
N LEU A 58 -0.01 -17.01 -39.17
CA LEU A 58 0.54 -17.48 -37.90
C LEU A 58 -0.32 -17.07 -36.70
N LYS A 59 -0.80 -15.83 -36.68
CA LYS A 59 -1.69 -15.35 -35.64
C LYS A 59 -2.96 -16.20 -35.54
N ASN A 60 -3.60 -16.47 -36.67
CA ASN A 60 -4.85 -17.24 -36.73
C ASN A 60 -4.62 -18.73 -36.37
N GLU A 61 -3.50 -19.31 -36.80
CA GLU A 61 -3.07 -20.67 -36.37
C GLU A 61 -2.91 -20.75 -34.86
N LEU A 62 -2.28 -19.72 -34.23
CA LEU A 62 -2.14 -19.68 -32.77
C LEU A 62 -3.49 -19.53 -32.05
N ILE A 63 -4.40 -18.71 -32.57
CA ILE A 63 -5.75 -18.59 -32.05
C ILE A 63 -6.47 -19.94 -32.10
N TYR A 64 -6.39 -20.61 -33.24
CA TYR A 64 -6.98 -21.94 -33.44
C TYR A 64 -6.46 -22.95 -32.40
N LEU A 65 -5.12 -23.10 -32.29
CA LEU A 65 -4.49 -24.04 -31.38
C LEU A 65 -4.84 -23.75 -29.91
N ILE A 66 -4.84 -22.46 -29.50
CA ILE A 66 -5.22 -22.06 -28.13
C ILE A 66 -6.70 -22.36 -27.88
N PHE A 67 -7.57 -22.06 -28.84
CA PHE A 67 -9.00 -22.30 -28.68
C PHE A 67 -9.32 -23.79 -28.53
N ILE A 68 -8.75 -24.65 -29.39
CA ILE A 68 -8.92 -26.10 -29.30
C ILE A 68 -8.39 -26.67 -27.99
N SER A 69 -7.22 -26.20 -27.53
CA SER A 69 -6.66 -26.62 -26.25
C SER A 69 -7.55 -26.25 -25.05
N ILE A 70 -8.17 -25.07 -25.10
CA ILE A 70 -9.16 -24.64 -24.06
C ILE A 70 -10.43 -25.48 -24.14
N HIS A 71 -10.91 -25.73 -25.34
CA HIS A 71 -12.12 -26.51 -25.56
C HIS A 71 -11.98 -27.94 -25.01
N GLN A 72 -10.84 -28.57 -25.28
CA GLN A 72 -10.53 -29.93 -24.81
C GLN A 72 -10.07 -29.98 -23.34
N ASN A 73 -10.05 -28.85 -22.62
CA ASN A 73 -9.58 -28.73 -21.25
C ASN A 73 -8.09 -29.13 -21.04
N LEU A 74 -7.25 -29.11 -22.08
CA LEU A 74 -5.81 -29.32 -21.99
C LEU A 74 -5.10 -28.14 -21.34
N ILE A 75 -5.61 -26.94 -21.57
CA ILE A 75 -5.23 -25.72 -20.87
C ILE A 75 -6.47 -25.02 -20.30
N SER A 76 -6.32 -24.39 -19.13
CA SER A 76 -7.39 -23.60 -18.55
C SER A 76 -7.63 -22.31 -19.35
N GLN A 77 -8.87 -21.76 -19.27
CA GLN A 77 -9.21 -20.47 -19.89
C GLN A 77 -8.20 -19.36 -19.50
N SER A 78 -7.80 -19.29 -18.23
CA SER A 78 -6.83 -18.31 -17.73
C SER A 78 -5.44 -18.49 -18.36
N ASN A 79 -4.97 -19.72 -18.50
CA ASN A 79 -3.68 -20.01 -19.15
C ASN A 79 -3.74 -19.70 -20.66
N GLY A 80 -4.83 -20.01 -21.32
CA GLY A 80 -5.02 -19.68 -22.74
C GLY A 80 -5.02 -18.18 -23.01
N SER A 81 -5.79 -17.39 -22.25
CA SER A 81 -5.80 -15.92 -22.38
C SER A 81 -4.43 -15.29 -22.08
N ARG A 82 -3.73 -15.81 -21.06
CA ARG A 82 -2.36 -15.37 -20.73
C ARG A 82 -1.39 -15.71 -21.86
N LEU A 83 -1.44 -16.94 -22.38
CA LEU A 83 -0.58 -17.38 -23.48
C LEU A 83 -0.82 -16.50 -24.72
N TRP A 84 -2.09 -16.28 -25.09
CA TRP A 84 -2.46 -15.41 -26.20
C TRP A 84 -1.93 -13.99 -25.99
N SER A 85 -2.08 -13.40 -24.81
CA SER A 85 -1.58 -12.05 -24.50
C SER A 85 -0.05 -11.95 -24.67
N VAL A 86 0.71 -12.97 -24.26
CA VAL A 86 2.17 -13.01 -24.42
C VAL A 86 2.56 -13.13 -25.89
N LEU A 87 1.89 -14.01 -26.66
CA LEU A 87 2.17 -14.19 -28.07
C LEU A 87 1.81 -12.94 -28.88
N CYS A 88 0.66 -12.34 -28.62
CA CYS A 88 0.24 -11.09 -29.27
C CYS A 88 1.23 -9.95 -28.96
N LYS A 89 1.64 -9.78 -27.71
CA LYS A 89 2.69 -8.81 -27.32
C LYS A 89 3.97 -9.04 -28.11
N ASN A 90 4.44 -10.27 -28.24
CA ASN A 90 5.67 -10.60 -28.95
C ASN A 90 5.56 -10.31 -30.45
N ILE A 91 4.42 -10.62 -31.07
CA ILE A 91 4.13 -10.29 -32.48
C ILE A 91 4.15 -8.77 -32.69
N LEU A 92 3.41 -8.02 -31.86
CA LEU A 92 3.35 -6.56 -31.94
C LEU A 92 4.73 -5.92 -31.72
N SER A 93 5.45 -6.34 -30.68
CA SER A 93 6.82 -5.85 -30.42
C SER A 93 7.74 -6.07 -31.63
N LYS A 94 7.61 -7.21 -32.29
CA LYS A 94 8.44 -7.54 -33.44
C LYS A 94 8.11 -6.65 -34.64
N ILE A 95 6.83 -6.44 -34.94
CA ILE A 95 6.38 -5.55 -36.04
C ILE A 95 6.86 -4.12 -35.79
N ILE A 96 6.66 -3.61 -34.56
CA ILE A 96 7.08 -2.25 -34.18
C ILE A 96 8.61 -2.09 -34.34
N ASN A 97 9.38 -3.05 -33.81
CA ASN A 97 10.84 -2.99 -33.90
C ASN A 97 11.35 -3.05 -35.34
N ILE A 98 10.75 -3.88 -36.21
CA ILE A 98 11.15 -3.95 -37.63
C ILE A 98 10.86 -2.62 -38.35
N ASN A 99 9.69 -2.03 -38.12
CA ASN A 99 9.33 -0.78 -38.80
C ASN A 99 10.17 0.40 -38.30
N LEU A 100 10.45 0.50 -37.01
CA LEU A 100 11.31 1.55 -36.46
C LEU A 100 12.77 1.33 -36.85
N TYR A 101 13.27 0.08 -36.96
CA TYR A 101 14.59 -0.21 -37.47
C TYR A 101 14.75 0.25 -38.92
N ARG A 102 13.75 0.01 -39.78
CA ARG A 102 13.76 0.48 -41.18
C ARG A 102 13.77 1.99 -41.29
N SER A 103 13.14 2.69 -40.36
CA SER A 103 13.07 4.16 -40.39
C SER A 103 14.32 4.83 -39.81
N PHE A 104 14.96 4.25 -38.80
CA PHE A 104 15.96 4.96 -37.98
C PHE A 104 17.14 4.11 -37.49
N ASN A 105 17.29 2.87 -37.93
CA ASN A 105 18.25 1.90 -37.39
C ASN A 105 18.02 1.59 -35.88
N ASN A 106 18.91 0.82 -35.24
CA ASN A 106 18.74 0.41 -33.84
C ASN A 106 18.87 1.52 -32.77
N SER A 107 19.25 2.74 -33.19
CA SER A 107 19.59 3.82 -32.24
C SER A 107 18.44 4.34 -31.40
N LEU A 108 17.19 4.16 -31.85
CA LEU A 108 16.02 4.74 -31.16
C LEU A 108 15.43 3.92 -30.02
N LYS A 109 15.75 2.64 -29.93
CA LYS A 109 15.12 1.75 -28.92
C LYS A 109 15.26 2.27 -27.49
N LYS A 110 16.32 3.00 -27.17
CA LYS A 110 16.61 3.57 -25.86
C LYS A 110 15.86 4.88 -25.53
N TYR A 111 15.08 5.42 -26.48
CA TYR A 111 14.39 6.70 -26.29
C TYR A 111 12.88 6.60 -26.21
N TYR A 112 12.31 5.40 -26.31
CA TYR A 112 10.87 5.22 -26.18
C TYR A 112 10.51 3.96 -25.42
N PHE A 113 9.30 3.94 -24.92
CA PHE A 113 8.65 2.71 -24.49
C PHE A 113 7.15 2.77 -24.79
N ILE A 114 6.54 1.60 -24.90
CA ILE A 114 5.11 1.43 -25.17
C ILE A 114 4.49 0.65 -24.03
N LEU A 115 3.37 1.16 -23.51
CA LEU A 115 2.51 0.47 -22.57
C LEU A 115 1.37 -0.21 -23.31
N GLY A 116 1.12 -1.48 -22.99
CA GLY A 116 -0.16 -2.11 -23.27
C GLY A 116 -1.12 -1.76 -22.14
N MET A 117 -2.30 -1.30 -22.47
CA MET A 117 -3.36 -0.90 -21.55
C MET A 117 -4.51 -1.93 -21.58
N GLY A 118 -5.48 -1.81 -20.71
CA GLY A 118 -6.67 -2.64 -20.73
C GLY A 118 -6.37 -4.15 -20.74
N LYS A 119 -7.00 -4.90 -21.64
CA LYS A 119 -6.90 -6.38 -21.68
C LYS A 119 -5.49 -6.90 -21.97
N ILE A 120 -4.75 -6.25 -22.85
CA ILE A 120 -3.34 -6.63 -23.10
C ILE A 120 -2.45 -6.27 -21.91
N GLY A 121 -2.74 -5.16 -21.23
CA GLY A 121 -2.03 -4.73 -20.03
C GLY A 121 -2.19 -5.70 -18.87
N VAL A 122 -3.40 -6.22 -18.64
CA VAL A 122 -3.68 -7.20 -17.57
C VAL A 122 -3.35 -8.64 -17.96
N ARG A 123 -2.87 -8.87 -19.19
CA ARG A 123 -2.52 -10.19 -19.75
C ARG A 123 -3.72 -11.15 -19.82
N ASP A 124 -4.88 -10.61 -20.19
CA ASP A 124 -6.10 -11.38 -20.38
C ASP A 124 -6.81 -10.97 -21.69
N LEU A 125 -6.03 -10.98 -22.76
CA LEU A 125 -6.53 -10.67 -24.09
C LEU A 125 -7.46 -11.80 -24.58
N ASN A 126 -8.60 -11.44 -25.15
CA ASN A 126 -9.44 -12.38 -25.89
C ASN A 126 -9.06 -12.39 -27.39
N PHE A 127 -9.71 -13.26 -28.16
CA PHE A 127 -9.35 -13.45 -29.58
C PHE A 127 -9.74 -12.26 -30.45
N ALA A 128 -10.71 -11.45 -30.06
CA ALA A 128 -11.15 -10.27 -30.79
C ALA A 128 -11.30 -9.06 -29.85
N SER A 129 -10.21 -8.41 -29.51
CA SER A 129 -10.20 -7.19 -28.71
C SER A 129 -9.38 -6.10 -29.37
N ASP A 130 -9.75 -4.86 -29.11
CA ASP A 130 -8.86 -3.73 -29.41
C ASP A 130 -7.58 -3.83 -28.59
N ILE A 131 -6.49 -3.34 -29.14
CA ILE A 131 -5.20 -3.23 -28.48
C ILE A 131 -5.04 -1.78 -28.01
N ASP A 132 -5.33 -1.55 -26.74
CA ASP A 132 -5.15 -0.25 -26.13
C ASP A 132 -3.66 -0.04 -25.82
N ILE A 133 -3.03 1.02 -26.36
CA ILE A 133 -1.63 1.34 -26.11
C ILE A 133 -1.42 2.82 -25.84
N ILE A 134 -0.36 3.14 -25.06
CA ILE A 134 0.20 4.47 -24.92
C ILE A 134 1.67 4.41 -25.29
N ILE A 135 2.13 5.37 -26.10
CA ILE A 135 3.51 5.45 -26.57
C ILE A 135 4.15 6.67 -25.94
N PHE A 136 5.22 6.44 -25.18
CA PHE A 136 6.01 7.48 -24.53
C PHE A 136 7.36 7.62 -25.22
N TYR A 137 7.78 8.87 -25.42
CA TYR A 137 9.02 9.22 -26.10
C TYR A 137 9.81 10.26 -25.30
N ASP A 138 11.10 10.03 -25.14
CA ASP A 138 12.03 10.95 -24.50
C ASP A 138 12.59 11.90 -25.56
N SER A 139 11.85 12.97 -25.86
CA SER A 139 12.22 13.95 -26.88
C SER A 139 13.46 14.76 -26.49
N LYS A 140 13.69 14.97 -25.19
CA LYS A 140 14.80 15.77 -24.66
C LYS A 140 16.17 15.13 -24.91
N ASN A 141 16.26 13.80 -24.80
CA ASN A 141 17.52 13.07 -24.93
C ASN A 141 17.68 12.41 -26.29
N SER A 142 16.66 12.42 -27.15
CA SER A 142 16.68 11.77 -28.46
C SER A 142 17.29 12.66 -29.54
N PRO A 143 18.05 12.08 -30.50
CA PRO A 143 18.54 12.79 -31.65
C PRO A 143 17.46 13.11 -32.72
N ILE A 144 16.24 12.58 -32.57
CA ILE A 144 15.13 12.70 -33.51
C ILE A 144 14.02 13.52 -32.91
N SER A 145 13.40 14.39 -33.69
CA SER A 145 12.30 15.22 -33.26
C SER A 145 11.07 14.37 -32.90
N LEU A 146 10.26 14.86 -31.93
CA LEU A 146 8.98 14.24 -31.55
C LEU A 146 8.06 14.07 -32.78
N GLN A 147 8.08 15.03 -33.73
CA GLN A 147 7.25 15.01 -34.93
C GLN A 147 7.67 13.91 -35.90
N ASP A 148 8.98 13.71 -36.15
CA ASP A 148 9.47 12.68 -37.05
C ASP A 148 9.25 11.27 -36.48
N PHE A 149 9.44 11.12 -35.17
CA PHE A 149 9.10 9.88 -34.49
C PHE A 149 7.60 9.58 -34.57
N ASN A 150 6.74 10.60 -34.40
CA ASN A 150 5.29 10.48 -34.56
C ASN A 150 4.88 10.04 -35.98
N LYS A 151 5.51 10.56 -37.04
CA LYS A 151 5.27 10.13 -38.44
C LYS A 151 5.56 8.64 -38.62
N SER A 152 6.69 8.16 -38.09
CA SER A 152 7.06 6.73 -38.17
C SER A 152 6.13 5.81 -37.39
N ILE A 153 5.69 6.27 -36.25
CA ILE A 153 4.69 5.51 -35.47
C ILE A 153 3.35 5.47 -36.18
N LYS A 154 2.89 6.59 -36.81
CA LYS A 154 1.67 6.61 -37.61
C LYS A 154 1.74 5.59 -38.76
N LYS A 155 2.88 5.51 -39.44
CA LYS A 155 3.11 4.51 -40.48
C LYS A 155 3.06 3.09 -39.94
N THR A 156 3.74 2.85 -38.80
CA THR A 156 3.76 1.54 -38.15
C THR A 156 2.34 1.07 -37.74
N ILE A 157 1.50 1.97 -37.19
CA ILE A 157 0.11 1.66 -36.85
C ILE A 157 -0.72 1.38 -38.11
N SER A 158 -0.54 2.14 -39.17
CA SER A 158 -1.20 1.85 -40.45
C SER A 158 -0.82 0.48 -41.00
N ASP A 159 0.46 0.11 -40.95
CA ASP A 159 0.94 -1.20 -41.38
C ASP A 159 0.33 -2.33 -40.52
N ILE A 160 0.21 -2.15 -39.19
CA ILE A 160 -0.47 -3.10 -38.30
C ILE A 160 -1.95 -3.22 -38.67
N SER A 161 -2.62 -2.10 -38.95
CA SER A 161 -4.04 -2.08 -39.34
C SER A 161 -4.29 -2.79 -40.67
N ASN A 162 -3.37 -2.72 -41.60
CA ASN A 162 -3.44 -3.39 -42.91
C ASN A 162 -3.28 -4.93 -42.80
N ILE A 163 -2.72 -5.45 -41.68
CA ILE A 163 -2.65 -6.90 -41.41
C ILE A 163 -4.01 -7.48 -41.01
N SER A 164 -4.98 -6.64 -40.69
CA SER A 164 -6.15 -6.98 -39.88
C SER A 164 -7.42 -7.24 -40.67
N GLU A 165 -7.43 -8.16 -41.65
CA GLU A 165 -8.70 -8.51 -42.34
C GLU A 165 -9.69 -9.29 -41.46
N SER A 166 -9.28 -9.93 -40.38
CA SER A 166 -10.17 -10.59 -39.41
C SER A 166 -9.45 -10.81 -38.08
N PHE A 167 -10.06 -10.65 -36.94
CA PHE A 167 -9.51 -10.86 -35.56
C PHE A 167 -8.32 -9.98 -35.17
N PHE A 168 -7.67 -9.20 -36.03
CA PHE A 168 -6.64 -8.32 -35.56
C PHE A 168 -7.23 -7.01 -35.09
N HIS A 169 -6.84 -6.72 -33.97
CA HIS A 169 -7.22 -5.72 -33.04
C HIS A 169 -6.91 -4.33 -33.61
N LYS A 170 -7.91 -3.51 -33.66
CA LYS A 170 -7.72 -2.08 -33.88
C LYS A 170 -6.81 -1.55 -32.77
N ILE A 171 -5.75 -0.84 -33.15
CA ILE A 171 -4.92 -0.12 -32.19
C ILE A 171 -5.70 1.08 -31.66
N ASP A 172 -5.96 1.11 -30.36
CA ASP A 172 -6.65 2.20 -29.68
C ASP A 172 -5.66 3.06 -28.89
N LEU A 173 -5.62 4.35 -29.20
CA LEU A 173 -4.71 5.35 -28.65
C LEU A 173 -5.44 6.37 -27.75
N ARG A 174 -6.73 6.18 -27.50
CA ARG A 174 -7.57 7.16 -26.78
C ARG A 174 -7.22 7.32 -25.30
N LEU A 175 -6.50 6.37 -24.71
CA LEU A 175 -6.10 6.41 -23.30
C LEU A 175 -4.84 7.28 -23.06
N ARG A 176 -4.22 7.83 -24.11
CA ARG A 176 -3.07 8.74 -23.94
C ARG A 176 -3.51 10.05 -23.28
N PRO A 177 -2.58 10.75 -22.58
CA PRO A 177 -2.84 12.11 -22.10
C PRO A 177 -3.27 13.01 -23.25
N ASP A 178 -4.32 13.77 -23.04
CA ASP A 178 -4.81 14.74 -24.04
C ASP A 178 -4.16 16.10 -23.77
N PHE A 179 -3.16 16.43 -24.57
CA PHE A 179 -2.48 17.73 -24.52
C PHE A 179 -3.06 18.74 -25.53
N GLY A 180 -4.18 18.41 -26.19
CA GLY A 180 -4.75 19.23 -27.28
C GLY A 180 -4.00 19.11 -28.60
N ASP A 181 -2.95 18.29 -28.68
CA ASP A 181 -2.12 18.09 -29.86
C ASP A 181 -2.64 16.96 -30.77
N SER A 182 -2.39 17.07 -32.08
CA SER A 182 -2.69 16.00 -33.06
C SER A 182 -1.73 14.80 -33.00
N LEU A 183 -0.80 14.78 -32.04
CA LEU A 183 0.21 13.75 -31.87
C LEU A 183 -0.39 12.48 -31.24
N ILE A 184 0.03 11.32 -31.75
CA ILE A 184 -0.40 10.01 -31.22
C ILE A 184 0.56 9.43 -30.18
N ILE A 185 1.68 10.11 -29.96
CA ILE A 185 2.69 9.81 -28.96
C ILE A 185 2.72 10.90 -27.90
N SER A 186 3.17 10.58 -26.71
CA SER A 186 3.28 11.51 -25.58
C SER A 186 4.76 11.72 -25.23
N ASP A 187 5.17 12.98 -25.05
CA ASP A 187 6.47 13.27 -24.44
C ASP A 187 6.50 12.78 -22.99
N MET A 188 7.60 12.16 -22.59
CA MET A 188 7.70 11.50 -21.29
C MET A 188 7.67 12.50 -20.13
N ASP A 189 8.38 13.63 -20.23
CA ASP A 189 8.45 14.63 -19.17
C ASP A 189 7.11 15.37 -19.02
N GLN A 190 6.47 15.70 -20.15
CA GLN A 190 5.13 16.31 -20.14
C GLN A 190 4.09 15.37 -19.54
N ALA A 191 4.15 14.08 -19.84
CA ALA A 191 3.25 13.10 -19.28
C ALA A 191 3.44 12.91 -17.78
N ILE A 192 4.67 12.89 -17.26
CA ILE A 192 4.95 12.86 -15.82
C ILE A 192 4.33 14.07 -15.13
N ASN A 193 4.55 15.27 -15.64
CA ASN A 193 3.99 16.50 -15.10
C ASN A 193 2.44 16.46 -15.11
N TYR A 194 1.84 16.01 -16.20
CA TYR A 194 0.39 15.88 -16.31
C TYR A 194 -0.18 14.92 -15.26
N TYR A 195 0.33 13.69 -15.14
CA TYR A 195 -0.20 12.70 -14.20
C TYR A 195 0.04 13.09 -12.76
N THR A 196 1.12 13.80 -12.44
CA THR A 196 1.40 14.21 -11.06
C THR A 196 0.59 15.44 -10.62
N SER A 197 0.18 16.31 -11.55
CA SER A 197 -0.54 17.56 -11.25
C SER A 197 -2.05 17.51 -11.54
N VAL A 198 -2.47 16.91 -12.64
CA VAL A 198 -3.85 16.97 -13.17
C VAL A 198 -4.48 15.58 -13.35
N GLY A 199 -3.69 14.50 -13.32
CA GLY A 199 -4.12 13.14 -13.62
C GLY A 199 -5.46 12.73 -13.00
N ARG A 200 -6.40 12.24 -13.82
CA ARG A 200 -7.79 11.92 -13.47
C ARG A 200 -7.90 10.51 -12.88
N ASN A 201 -8.96 10.26 -12.11
CA ASN A 201 -9.16 8.96 -11.46
C ASN A 201 -9.42 7.81 -12.43
N TRP A 202 -10.09 8.05 -13.55
CA TRP A 202 -10.27 7.03 -14.58
C TRP A 202 -8.94 6.65 -15.27
N GLU A 203 -8.02 7.61 -15.45
CA GLU A 203 -6.66 7.35 -15.96
C GLU A 203 -5.87 6.51 -14.97
N ARG A 204 -5.97 6.83 -13.68
CA ARG A 204 -5.38 6.01 -12.61
C ARG A 204 -5.87 4.57 -12.67
N LEU A 205 -7.18 4.34 -12.84
CA LEU A 205 -7.77 3.02 -13.02
C LEU A 205 -7.22 2.33 -14.28
N ALA A 206 -7.10 3.07 -15.41
CA ALA A 206 -6.52 2.55 -16.64
C ALA A 206 -5.06 2.13 -16.46
N PHE A 207 -4.25 2.90 -15.73
CA PHE A 207 -2.85 2.55 -15.45
C PHE A 207 -2.68 1.33 -14.54
N HIS A 208 -3.58 1.04 -13.62
CA HIS A 208 -3.58 -0.22 -12.88
C HIS A 208 -3.70 -1.43 -13.81
N ARG A 209 -4.31 -1.24 -14.97
CA ARG A 209 -4.49 -2.23 -16.03
C ARG A 209 -3.42 -2.11 -17.12
N SER A 210 -2.23 -1.62 -16.81
CA SER A 210 -1.14 -1.39 -17.77
C SER A 210 0.06 -2.29 -17.52
N SER A 211 0.77 -2.65 -18.59
CA SER A 211 2.08 -3.31 -18.51
C SER A 211 2.98 -2.91 -19.66
N PHE A 212 4.29 -3.04 -19.45
CA PHE A 212 5.30 -2.81 -20.47
C PHE A 212 5.06 -3.72 -21.70
N LEU A 213 5.01 -3.15 -22.89
CA LEU A 213 4.86 -3.87 -24.15
C LEU A 213 6.20 -4.00 -24.86
N CYS A 214 6.85 -2.90 -25.25
CA CYS A 214 8.16 -2.89 -25.89
C CYS A 214 8.86 -1.53 -25.75
N GLY A 215 10.13 -1.44 -26.20
CA GLY A 215 10.97 -0.26 -26.09
C GLY A 215 12.02 -0.40 -24.99
N ASP A 216 12.36 0.70 -24.33
CA ASP A 216 13.33 0.73 -23.23
C ASP A 216 12.66 0.43 -21.89
N ILE A 217 13.08 -0.67 -21.26
CA ILE A 217 12.52 -1.12 -19.98
C ILE A 217 12.97 -0.24 -18.79
N GLN A 218 14.17 0.37 -18.88
CA GLN A 218 14.68 1.25 -17.82
C GLN A 218 13.86 2.55 -17.77
N LYS A 219 13.59 3.15 -18.92
CA LYS A 219 12.71 4.32 -19.03
C LYS A 219 11.30 4.02 -18.53
N TYR A 220 10.76 2.84 -18.84
CA TYR A 220 9.48 2.41 -18.26
C TYR A 220 9.51 2.38 -16.74
N PHE A 221 10.56 1.81 -16.12
CA PHE A 221 10.65 1.78 -14.67
C PHE A 221 10.83 3.17 -14.06
N SER A 222 11.66 4.02 -14.65
CA SER A 222 11.84 5.42 -14.22
C SER A 222 10.53 6.20 -14.30
N PHE A 223 9.80 6.09 -15.41
CA PHE A 223 8.48 6.69 -15.58
C PHE A 223 7.49 6.21 -14.52
N LYS A 224 7.40 4.89 -14.31
CA LYS A 224 6.48 4.29 -13.33
C LYS A 224 6.79 4.72 -11.90
N GLU A 225 8.07 4.89 -11.57
CA GLU A 225 8.46 5.41 -10.25
C GLU A 225 8.10 6.89 -10.12
N ALA A 226 8.31 7.71 -11.15
CA ALA A 226 7.95 9.12 -11.15
C ALA A 226 6.44 9.36 -10.92
N ILE A 227 5.55 8.55 -11.53
CA ILE A 227 4.10 8.66 -11.34
C ILE A 227 3.54 7.79 -10.22
N LYS A 228 4.38 7.21 -9.38
CA LYS A 228 3.98 6.26 -8.31
C LYS A 228 3.02 6.85 -7.29
N SER A 229 3.20 8.12 -6.93
CA SER A 229 2.31 8.86 -6.02
C SER A 229 0.91 9.03 -6.60
N PHE A 230 0.80 9.25 -7.91
CA PHE A 230 -0.46 9.27 -8.63
C PHE A 230 -1.12 7.90 -8.64
N LEU A 231 -0.37 6.83 -8.95
CA LEU A 231 -0.91 5.47 -9.07
C LEU A 231 -1.35 4.88 -7.73
N PHE A 232 -0.53 5.00 -6.71
CA PHE A 232 -0.66 4.26 -5.45
C PHE A 232 -0.84 5.22 -4.27
N ARG A 233 -1.98 5.91 -4.22
CA ARG A 233 -2.34 6.80 -3.10
C ARG A 233 -2.48 5.98 -1.82
N ARG A 234 -1.88 6.46 -0.73
CA ARG A 234 -1.99 5.82 0.59
C ARG A 234 -3.29 6.16 1.31
N THR A 235 -3.80 7.35 1.07
CA THR A 235 -5.07 7.84 1.63
C THR A 235 -6.21 7.51 0.68
N PHE A 236 -7.37 7.18 1.26
CA PHE A 236 -8.59 6.99 0.48
C PHE A 236 -9.07 8.33 -0.08
N ASP A 237 -9.22 8.37 -1.39
CA ASP A 237 -9.78 9.51 -2.09
C ASP A 237 -11.24 9.21 -2.46
N TYR A 238 -12.16 9.73 -1.66
CA TYR A 238 -13.58 9.43 -1.78
C TYR A 238 -14.24 10.08 -2.98
N TYR A 239 -13.76 11.25 -3.39
CA TYR A 239 -14.21 11.86 -4.64
C TYR A 239 -13.85 10.98 -5.82
N ALA A 240 -12.65 10.39 -5.79
CA ALA A 240 -12.24 9.40 -6.77
C ALA A 240 -13.13 8.15 -6.78
N ILE A 241 -13.52 7.68 -5.59
CA ILE A 241 -14.40 6.51 -5.44
C ILE A 241 -15.79 6.80 -6.00
N ASP A 242 -16.38 7.96 -5.69
CA ASP A 242 -17.68 8.37 -6.19
C ASP A 242 -17.65 8.56 -7.71
N GLU A 243 -16.63 9.22 -8.24
CA GLU A 243 -16.41 9.37 -9.69
C GLU A 243 -16.34 8.02 -10.39
N ILE A 244 -15.60 7.06 -9.83
CA ILE A 244 -15.48 5.70 -10.38
C ILE A 244 -16.82 4.95 -10.27
N LYS A 245 -17.55 5.08 -9.16
CA LYS A 245 -18.89 4.52 -9.02
C LYS A 245 -19.86 5.07 -10.08
N LYS A 246 -19.83 6.36 -10.36
CA LYS A 246 -20.61 6.98 -11.44
C LYS A 246 -20.24 6.44 -12.81
N LEU A 247 -18.95 6.27 -13.09
CA LEU A 247 -18.50 5.64 -14.34
C LEU A 247 -19.01 4.21 -14.48
N PHE A 248 -19.13 3.46 -13.38
CA PHE A 248 -19.66 2.11 -13.38
C PHE A 248 -21.19 2.05 -13.46
N ALA A 249 -21.89 3.04 -12.92
CA ALA A 249 -23.35 3.11 -12.95
C ALA A 249 -23.94 3.41 -14.33
N SER A 250 -23.21 4.14 -15.19
CA SER A 250 -23.66 4.57 -16.51
C SER A 250 -23.81 3.45 -17.55
N SER A 251 -23.44 2.21 -17.22
CA SER A 251 -23.41 1.06 -18.16
C SER A 251 -24.72 0.24 -18.23
N ASN A 252 -25.84 0.71 -17.65
CA ASN A 252 -27.03 -0.13 -17.37
C ASN A 252 -28.18 -0.06 -18.40
N THR A 253 -27.99 0.44 -19.62
CA THR A 253 -29.14 0.77 -20.54
C THR A 253 -29.25 -0.08 -21.80
N GLU A 254 -28.86 -1.36 -21.80
CA GLU A 254 -28.93 -2.16 -23.04
C GLU A 254 -30.07 -3.16 -23.07
N GLN A 255 -30.88 -3.12 -24.17
CA GLN A 255 -31.97 -4.04 -24.49
C GLN A 255 -31.48 -5.43 -24.96
N LYS A 256 -30.18 -5.60 -25.28
CA LYS A 256 -29.58 -6.85 -25.76
C LYS A 256 -28.60 -7.40 -24.75
N LEU A 257 -28.54 -8.73 -24.60
CA LEU A 257 -27.65 -9.42 -23.66
C LEU A 257 -26.18 -9.41 -24.17
N ASP A 258 -25.38 -8.40 -23.78
CA ASP A 258 -23.97 -8.30 -24.10
C ASP A 258 -23.14 -8.90 -22.95
N ILE A 259 -22.43 -10.03 -23.22
CA ILE A 259 -21.62 -10.73 -22.22
C ILE A 259 -20.45 -9.88 -21.66
N LYS A 260 -20.02 -8.83 -22.38
CA LYS A 260 -18.97 -7.93 -21.96
C LYS A 260 -19.49 -6.77 -21.12
N ASN A 261 -20.56 -6.10 -21.59
CA ASN A 261 -20.97 -4.80 -21.09
C ASN A 261 -22.24 -4.84 -20.22
N SER A 262 -23.15 -5.82 -20.40
CA SER A 262 -24.37 -5.87 -19.61
C SER A 262 -24.10 -6.12 -18.13
N TYR A 263 -25.01 -5.64 -17.28
CA TYR A 263 -24.91 -5.72 -15.82
C TYR A 263 -24.90 -7.17 -15.32
N GLY A 264 -23.89 -7.48 -14.49
CA GLY A 264 -23.69 -8.83 -13.93
C GLY A 264 -22.72 -9.71 -14.72
N PHE A 265 -22.08 -9.18 -15.78
CA PHE A 265 -21.14 -9.91 -16.63
C PHE A 265 -19.68 -9.47 -16.49
N ILE A 266 -18.86 -9.64 -17.56
CA ILE A 266 -17.40 -9.45 -17.53
C ILE A 266 -17.00 -8.11 -16.93
N ARG A 267 -17.59 -7.00 -17.41
CA ARG A 267 -17.26 -5.66 -16.92
C ARG A 267 -17.60 -5.48 -15.45
N SER A 268 -18.67 -6.08 -14.97
CA SER A 268 -19.04 -6.06 -13.55
C SER A 268 -18.00 -6.79 -12.70
N CYS A 269 -17.51 -7.95 -13.15
CA CYS A 269 -16.40 -8.66 -12.47
C CYS A 269 -15.12 -7.81 -12.45
N GLU A 270 -14.71 -7.26 -13.61
CA GLU A 270 -13.53 -6.40 -13.73
C GLU A 270 -13.64 -5.17 -12.81
N ASN A 271 -14.81 -4.54 -12.76
CA ASN A 271 -15.06 -3.38 -11.90
C ASN A 271 -14.88 -3.72 -10.42
N ILE A 272 -15.43 -4.85 -9.95
CA ILE A 272 -15.25 -5.30 -8.55
C ILE A 272 -13.76 -5.53 -8.25
N ILE A 273 -13.05 -6.23 -9.12
CA ILE A 273 -11.63 -6.57 -8.93
C ILE A 273 -10.76 -5.32 -8.89
N HIS A 274 -10.87 -4.46 -9.92
CA HIS A 274 -10.02 -3.28 -10.06
C HIS A 274 -10.40 -2.14 -9.11
N PHE A 275 -11.65 -2.05 -8.68
CA PHE A 275 -12.07 -1.15 -7.62
C PHE A 275 -11.34 -1.48 -6.31
N ASN A 276 -11.34 -2.74 -5.92
CA ASN A 276 -10.61 -3.17 -4.71
C ASN A 276 -9.09 -2.99 -4.87
N GLN A 277 -8.54 -3.25 -6.06
CA GLN A 277 -7.15 -2.96 -6.36
C GLN A 277 -6.82 -1.47 -6.18
N LEU A 278 -7.63 -0.59 -6.74
CA LEU A 278 -7.45 0.86 -6.64
C LEU A 278 -7.44 1.36 -5.20
N LEU A 279 -8.32 0.81 -4.37
CA LEU A 279 -8.44 1.19 -2.96
C LEU A 279 -7.23 0.75 -2.13
N TRP A 280 -6.77 -0.47 -2.33
CA TRP A 280 -5.83 -1.12 -1.42
C TRP A 280 -4.39 -1.18 -1.91
N SER A 281 -4.13 -0.97 -3.20
CA SER A 281 -2.77 -1.07 -3.77
C SER A 281 -1.78 -0.04 -3.21
N GLY A 282 -2.26 1.09 -2.70
CA GLY A 282 -1.41 2.08 -2.03
C GLY A 282 -0.80 1.55 -0.72
N LYS A 283 -1.51 0.67 -0.02
CA LYS A 283 -1.11 0.08 1.27
C LYS A 283 -0.56 -1.34 1.14
N ILE A 284 -1.04 -2.11 0.15
CA ILE A 284 -0.70 -3.54 -0.04
C ILE A 284 0.09 -3.73 -1.33
N ASN A 285 1.38 -4.00 -1.21
CA ASN A 285 2.28 -4.13 -2.37
C ASN A 285 1.89 -5.28 -3.31
N SER A 286 1.35 -6.40 -2.80
CA SER A 286 0.92 -7.51 -3.65
C SER A 286 -0.24 -7.15 -4.58
N LEU A 287 -1.00 -6.10 -4.30
CA LEU A 287 -2.10 -5.61 -5.14
C LEU A 287 -1.65 -4.58 -6.21
N LYS A 288 -0.36 -4.22 -6.27
CA LYS A 288 0.23 -3.41 -7.36
C LYS A 288 0.46 -4.21 -8.64
N GLU A 289 -0.01 -5.45 -8.68
CA GLU A 289 0.12 -6.36 -9.81
C GLU A 289 -0.88 -6.00 -10.92
N SER A 290 -0.39 -5.78 -12.14
CA SER A 290 -1.25 -5.52 -13.30
C SER A 290 -1.85 -6.81 -13.91
N ASN A 291 -1.17 -7.95 -13.75
CA ASN A 291 -1.67 -9.23 -14.27
C ASN A 291 -2.90 -9.68 -13.46
N ILE A 292 -4.08 -9.73 -14.11
CA ILE A 292 -5.35 -10.05 -13.43
C ILE A 292 -5.36 -11.44 -12.79
N HIS A 293 -4.71 -12.42 -13.39
CA HIS A 293 -4.66 -13.78 -12.85
C HIS A 293 -3.84 -13.85 -11.56
N LYS A 294 -2.72 -13.11 -11.51
CA LYS A 294 -1.92 -12.96 -10.29
C LYS A 294 -2.63 -12.08 -9.26
N LEU A 295 -3.32 -11.04 -9.70
CA LEU A 295 -4.10 -10.17 -8.84
C LEU A 295 -5.19 -10.95 -8.10
N LEU A 296 -5.94 -11.83 -8.79
CA LEU A 296 -6.94 -12.70 -8.17
C LEU A 296 -6.33 -13.66 -7.14
N ILE A 297 -5.14 -14.23 -7.44
CA ILE A 297 -4.40 -15.05 -6.47
C ILE A 297 -3.97 -14.23 -5.26
N ASN A 298 -3.54 -12.99 -5.46
CA ASN A 298 -3.13 -12.11 -4.37
C ASN A 298 -4.32 -11.66 -3.52
N LEU A 299 -5.45 -11.32 -4.15
CA LEU A 299 -6.70 -10.99 -3.44
C LEU A 299 -7.18 -12.15 -2.55
N LYS A 300 -6.98 -13.41 -2.99
CA LYS A 300 -7.33 -14.59 -2.17
C LYS A 300 -6.58 -14.65 -0.83
N LYS A 301 -5.42 -14.01 -0.72
CA LYS A 301 -4.65 -13.91 0.52
C LYS A 301 -5.20 -12.85 1.49
N HIS A 302 -6.18 -12.07 1.06
CA HIS A 302 -6.73 -10.92 1.77
C HIS A 302 -8.26 -11.02 1.87
N GLU A 303 -8.75 -12.03 2.60
CA GLU A 303 -10.19 -12.34 2.74
C GLU A 303 -11.03 -11.18 3.31
N ASN A 304 -10.36 -10.25 3.98
CA ASN A 304 -11.01 -9.06 4.53
C ASN A 304 -11.31 -7.96 3.49
N ILE A 305 -10.69 -8.03 2.30
CA ILE A 305 -11.00 -7.11 1.19
C ILE A 305 -12.24 -7.60 0.43
N ILE A 306 -12.21 -8.87 0.03
CA ILE A 306 -13.31 -9.54 -0.63
C ILE A 306 -13.50 -10.86 0.11
N PRO A 307 -14.70 -11.15 0.66
CA PRO A 307 -14.97 -12.41 1.32
C PRO A 307 -14.63 -13.61 0.42
N LYS A 308 -14.09 -14.66 1.01
CA LYS A 308 -13.58 -15.83 0.29
C LYS A 308 -14.59 -16.43 -0.70
N ASN A 309 -15.88 -16.54 -0.29
CA ASN A 309 -16.94 -17.06 -1.16
C ASN A 309 -17.22 -16.10 -2.32
N ASP A 310 -17.24 -14.78 -2.07
CA ASP A 310 -17.47 -13.79 -3.12
C ASP A 310 -16.33 -13.80 -4.14
N LEU A 311 -15.07 -13.84 -3.69
CA LEU A 311 -13.93 -13.90 -4.59
C LEU A 311 -13.91 -15.19 -5.42
N LYS A 312 -14.34 -16.33 -4.83
CA LYS A 312 -14.52 -17.58 -5.56
C LYS A 312 -15.56 -17.41 -6.65
N ASN A 313 -16.75 -16.89 -6.32
CA ASN A 313 -17.85 -16.68 -7.29
C ASN A 313 -17.42 -15.70 -8.39
N ILE A 314 -16.74 -14.59 -8.06
CA ILE A 314 -16.21 -13.64 -9.04
C ILE A 314 -15.21 -14.31 -9.98
N THR A 315 -14.31 -15.12 -9.46
CA THR A 315 -13.27 -15.79 -10.24
C THR A 315 -13.88 -16.83 -11.20
N GLU A 316 -14.78 -17.66 -10.71
CA GLU A 316 -15.48 -18.69 -11.51
C GLU A 316 -16.34 -18.04 -12.59
N ALA A 317 -17.15 -17.03 -12.24
CA ALA A 317 -17.98 -16.29 -13.18
C ALA A 317 -17.14 -15.59 -14.25
N TYR A 318 -16.08 -14.90 -13.84
CA TYR A 318 -15.20 -14.19 -14.75
C TYR A 318 -14.64 -15.11 -15.84
N TYR A 319 -14.02 -16.24 -15.46
CA TYR A 319 -13.46 -17.17 -16.44
C TYR A 319 -14.53 -17.88 -17.28
N TYR A 320 -15.71 -18.15 -16.71
CA TYR A 320 -16.83 -18.71 -17.45
C TYR A 320 -17.33 -17.73 -18.53
N PHE A 321 -17.52 -16.46 -18.19
CA PHE A 321 -17.93 -15.44 -19.15
C PHE A 321 -16.86 -15.20 -20.22
N ARG A 322 -15.58 -15.22 -19.85
CA ARG A 322 -14.46 -15.13 -20.79
C ARG A 322 -14.42 -16.32 -21.76
N LYS A 323 -14.78 -17.50 -21.29
CA LYS A 323 -14.91 -18.69 -22.15
C LYS A 323 -16.04 -18.46 -23.16
N ILE A 324 -17.20 -18.01 -22.74
CA ILE A 324 -18.33 -17.69 -23.62
C ILE A 324 -17.94 -16.63 -24.67
N GLU A 325 -17.30 -15.54 -24.24
CA GLU A 325 -16.83 -14.46 -25.12
C GLU A 325 -15.93 -15.03 -26.25
N ASN A 326 -15.00 -15.89 -25.92
CA ASN A 326 -14.12 -16.53 -26.90
C ASN A 326 -14.89 -17.44 -27.86
N TYR A 327 -15.88 -18.19 -27.39
CA TYR A 327 -16.74 -19.02 -28.27
C TYR A 327 -17.55 -18.16 -29.23
N LEU A 328 -18.11 -17.03 -28.79
CA LEU A 328 -18.83 -16.09 -29.65
C LEU A 328 -17.95 -15.51 -30.74
N HIS A 329 -16.72 -15.11 -30.38
CA HIS A 329 -15.73 -14.56 -31.33
C HIS A 329 -15.34 -15.58 -32.41
N ILE A 330 -15.08 -16.81 -32.00
CA ILE A 330 -14.73 -17.91 -32.95
C ILE A 330 -15.89 -18.27 -33.87
N LYS A 331 -17.12 -18.30 -33.34
CA LYS A 331 -18.31 -18.62 -34.16
C LYS A 331 -18.61 -17.54 -35.18
N LYS A 332 -18.70 -16.28 -34.68
CA LYS A 332 -19.16 -15.14 -35.50
C LYS A 332 -18.06 -14.53 -36.36
N ASN A 333 -16.79 -14.91 -36.09
CA ASN A 333 -15.61 -14.29 -36.69
C ASN A 333 -15.62 -12.75 -36.61
N THR A 334 -16.17 -12.20 -35.50
CA THR A 334 -16.41 -10.76 -35.29
C THR A 334 -16.18 -10.37 -33.84
N PHE A 335 -16.17 -9.05 -33.57
CA PHE A 335 -16.10 -8.46 -32.22
C PHE A 335 -17.43 -8.48 -31.44
N GLN A 336 -18.43 -9.19 -31.89
CA GLN A 336 -19.75 -9.18 -31.25
C GLN A 336 -19.76 -10.03 -29.97
N ASN A 337 -20.18 -9.40 -28.90
CA ASN A 337 -20.30 -9.99 -27.56
C ASN A 337 -21.76 -10.27 -27.18
N ILE A 338 -22.71 -10.15 -28.15
CA ILE A 338 -24.13 -10.28 -27.92
C ILE A 338 -24.51 -11.75 -27.98
N ILE A 339 -25.24 -12.23 -26.98
CA ILE A 339 -25.85 -13.54 -26.93
C ILE A 339 -27.24 -13.39 -27.52
N ASP A 340 -27.50 -14.09 -28.62
CA ASP A 340 -28.85 -14.12 -29.25
C ASP A 340 -29.78 -15.07 -28.46
N SER A 341 -31.04 -14.74 -28.37
CA SER A 341 -32.06 -15.52 -27.61
C SER A 341 -32.16 -17.00 -28.03
N ASN A 342 -31.75 -17.31 -29.25
CA ASN A 342 -31.80 -18.67 -29.84
C ASN A 342 -30.39 -19.29 -30.00
N GLU A 343 -29.44 -18.99 -29.09
CA GLU A 343 -28.05 -19.44 -29.21
C GLU A 343 -27.90 -20.95 -28.94
N THR A 344 -28.43 -21.79 -29.86
CA THR A 344 -28.31 -23.25 -29.79
C THR A 344 -26.86 -23.74 -29.78
N TYR A 345 -25.93 -22.96 -30.38
CA TYR A 345 -24.52 -23.26 -30.42
C TYR A 345 -23.86 -23.34 -29.04
N LEU A 346 -24.11 -22.35 -28.16
CA LEU A 346 -23.54 -22.34 -26.80
C LEU A 346 -24.09 -23.50 -25.94
N ASN A 347 -25.34 -23.88 -26.15
CA ASN A 347 -25.95 -25.07 -25.51
C ASN A 347 -25.30 -26.37 -25.98
N LEU A 348 -24.79 -26.43 -27.24
CA LEU A 348 -24.10 -27.60 -27.77
C LEU A 348 -22.68 -27.79 -27.26
N VAL A 349 -22.00 -26.67 -26.93
CA VAL A 349 -20.55 -26.68 -26.58
C VAL A 349 -20.29 -26.43 -25.09
N LEU A 350 -21.30 -26.04 -24.31
CA LEU A 350 -21.19 -25.76 -22.88
C LEU A 350 -22.30 -26.48 -22.10
N ASP A 351 -21.91 -27.42 -21.25
CA ASP A 351 -22.81 -28.14 -20.38
C ASP A 351 -23.65 -27.23 -19.48
N ASN A 352 -24.96 -27.40 -19.52
CA ASN A 352 -25.90 -26.62 -18.71
C ASN A 352 -25.72 -25.10 -18.86
N PHE A 353 -25.45 -24.63 -20.10
CA PHE A 353 -25.10 -23.24 -20.40
C PHE A 353 -26.05 -22.23 -19.75
N SER A 354 -27.36 -22.29 -20.04
CA SER A 354 -28.35 -21.31 -19.58
C SER A 354 -28.42 -21.23 -18.04
N LYS A 355 -28.40 -22.39 -17.37
CA LYS A 355 -28.46 -22.46 -15.90
C LYS A 355 -27.21 -21.90 -15.26
N LYS A 356 -26.03 -22.22 -15.79
CA LYS A 356 -24.73 -21.68 -15.28
C LYS A 356 -24.62 -20.20 -15.55
N LEU A 357 -25.07 -19.73 -16.71
CA LEU A 357 -25.02 -18.30 -17.07
C LEU A 357 -25.86 -17.47 -16.09
N GLU A 358 -27.14 -17.84 -15.87
CA GLU A 358 -28.02 -17.10 -14.96
C GLU A 358 -27.54 -17.17 -13.50
N LYS A 359 -27.02 -18.32 -13.06
CA LYS A 359 -26.42 -18.45 -11.73
C LYS A 359 -25.29 -17.47 -11.54
N HIS A 360 -24.29 -17.48 -12.41
CA HIS A 360 -23.13 -16.60 -12.29
C HIS A 360 -23.50 -15.12 -12.44
N LYS A 361 -24.42 -14.79 -13.35
CA LYS A 361 -24.95 -13.44 -13.49
C LYS A 361 -25.58 -12.94 -12.19
N PHE A 362 -26.46 -13.74 -11.58
CA PHE A 362 -27.13 -13.40 -10.33
C PHE A 362 -26.13 -13.21 -9.17
N GLU A 363 -25.15 -14.11 -9.04
CA GLU A 363 -24.09 -14.01 -8.02
C GLU A 363 -23.30 -12.70 -8.16
N ILE A 364 -22.88 -12.34 -9.38
CA ILE A 364 -22.15 -11.11 -9.66
C ILE A 364 -23.02 -9.88 -9.44
N GLN A 365 -24.27 -9.88 -9.86
CA GLN A 365 -25.22 -8.78 -9.61
C GLN A 365 -25.40 -8.53 -8.11
N THR A 366 -25.53 -9.59 -7.33
CA THR A 366 -25.69 -9.51 -5.87
C THR A 366 -24.45 -8.88 -5.21
N ILE A 367 -23.24 -9.34 -5.59
CA ILE A 367 -21.98 -8.80 -5.05
C ILE A 367 -21.79 -7.33 -5.48
N TYR A 368 -22.05 -7.04 -6.74
CA TYR A 368 -21.93 -5.70 -7.32
C TYR A 368 -22.89 -4.72 -6.65
N GLN A 369 -24.15 -5.11 -6.47
CA GLN A 369 -25.17 -4.28 -5.82
C GLN A 369 -24.79 -3.99 -4.37
N ARG A 370 -24.34 -5.00 -3.62
CA ARG A 370 -23.88 -4.81 -2.24
C ARG A 370 -22.68 -3.85 -2.14
N LEU A 371 -21.75 -3.92 -3.11
CA LEU A 371 -20.52 -3.11 -3.09
C LEU A 371 -20.77 -1.66 -3.55
N PHE A 372 -21.57 -1.48 -4.60
CA PHE A 372 -21.71 -0.17 -5.24
C PHE A 372 -23.04 0.52 -4.92
N PHE A 373 -24.11 -0.25 -4.61
CA PHE A 373 -25.47 0.25 -4.38
C PHE A 373 -26.14 -0.46 -3.19
N PRO A 374 -25.56 -0.38 -1.98
CA PRO A 374 -26.17 -1.01 -0.81
C PRO A 374 -27.59 -0.46 -0.58
N LYS A 375 -28.52 -1.33 -0.19
CA LYS A 375 -29.88 -0.92 0.19
C LYS A 375 -29.82 -0.16 1.51
N ILE A 376 -30.46 1.00 1.60
CA ILE A 376 -30.54 1.81 2.79
C ILE A 376 -31.58 1.19 3.73
N ASN A 377 -31.16 0.62 4.84
CA ASN A 377 -32.06 0.34 5.96
C ASN A 377 -32.23 1.64 6.75
N ARG A 378 -33.34 2.33 6.58
CA ARG A 378 -33.74 3.45 7.43
C ARG A 378 -34.22 2.89 8.77
N GLU A 379 -33.31 2.62 9.68
CA GLU A 379 -33.68 2.36 11.09
C GLU A 379 -34.25 3.66 11.69
N SER A 380 -35.26 3.51 12.56
CA SER A 380 -35.79 4.66 13.29
C SER A 380 -34.70 5.31 14.14
N LEU A 381 -34.52 6.62 13.97
CA LEU A 381 -33.53 7.39 14.72
C LEU A 381 -33.93 7.47 16.20
N ARG A 382 -33.05 7.07 17.09
CA ARG A 382 -33.22 7.13 18.57
C ARG A 382 -32.78 8.50 19.11
N ARG A 383 -33.28 9.56 18.48
CA ARG A 383 -32.92 10.95 18.75
C ARG A 383 -33.38 11.44 20.14
N GLU A 384 -34.53 10.94 20.61
CA GLU A 384 -35.11 11.28 21.91
C GLU A 384 -34.26 10.94 23.12
N LYS A 385 -33.23 10.12 22.94
CA LYS A 385 -32.29 9.76 24.00
C LYS A 385 -31.25 10.84 24.30
N PHE A 386 -31.09 11.83 23.44
CA PHE A 386 -30.11 12.91 23.56
C PHE A 386 -30.74 14.16 24.20
N ASN A 387 -29.91 14.96 24.88
CA ASN A 387 -30.36 16.26 25.41
C ASN A 387 -30.66 17.29 24.29
N GLU A 388 -31.30 18.40 24.59
CA GLU A 388 -31.70 19.37 23.57
C GLU A 388 -30.54 19.96 22.76
N SER A 389 -29.39 20.21 23.39
CA SER A 389 -28.22 20.75 22.71
C SER A 389 -27.65 19.73 21.72
N SER A 390 -27.58 18.46 22.10
CA SER A 390 -27.13 17.34 21.25
C SER A 390 -28.11 17.06 20.11
N GLN A 391 -29.43 17.24 20.35
CA GLN A 391 -30.44 17.11 19.28
C GLN A 391 -30.26 18.17 18.19
N LYS A 392 -29.92 19.44 18.56
CA LYS A 392 -29.59 20.47 17.59
C LYS A 392 -28.36 20.12 16.73
N ILE A 393 -27.35 19.51 17.35
CA ILE A 393 -26.19 19.01 16.61
C ILE A 393 -26.62 17.91 15.62
N ILE A 394 -27.40 16.93 16.05
CA ILE A 394 -27.95 15.87 15.22
C ILE A 394 -28.70 16.45 14.01
N ASP A 395 -29.58 17.45 14.25
CA ASP A 395 -30.32 18.13 13.17
C ASP A 395 -29.39 18.82 12.17
N SER A 396 -28.33 19.47 12.67
CA SER A 396 -27.31 20.08 11.84
C SER A 396 -26.58 19.03 10.99
N LEU A 397 -26.20 17.91 11.58
CA LEU A 397 -25.55 16.82 10.87
C LEU A 397 -26.43 16.24 9.75
N LEU A 398 -27.72 16.03 10.01
CA LEU A 398 -28.66 15.51 9.02
C LEU A 398 -28.89 16.50 7.87
N LYS A 399 -29.07 17.81 8.19
CA LYS A 399 -29.24 18.87 7.18
C LYS A 399 -28.03 19.04 6.26
N ARG A 400 -26.83 18.70 6.71
CA ARG A 400 -25.62 18.77 5.86
C ARG A 400 -25.72 17.91 4.60
N ALA A 401 -26.52 16.84 4.61
CA ALA A 401 -26.75 16.02 3.43
C ALA A 401 -27.28 16.84 2.24
N GLU A 402 -28.07 17.88 2.51
CA GLU A 402 -28.65 18.78 1.50
C GLU A 402 -27.56 19.61 0.81
N ASN A 403 -26.53 19.99 1.56
CA ASN A 403 -25.41 20.83 1.10
C ASN A 403 -24.26 20.05 0.45
N ILE A 404 -24.34 18.73 0.38
CA ILE A 404 -23.32 17.91 -0.28
C ILE A 404 -23.49 18.04 -1.81
N ASN A 405 -22.55 18.72 -2.46
CA ASN A 405 -22.49 18.84 -3.93
C ASN A 405 -22.02 17.54 -4.58
N SER A 406 -22.81 16.47 -4.47
CA SER A 406 -22.51 15.13 -4.98
C SER A 406 -23.78 14.41 -5.43
N SER A 407 -23.61 13.19 -5.96
CA SER A 407 -24.75 12.36 -6.39
C SER A 407 -25.72 12.04 -5.25
N GLU A 408 -26.96 11.71 -5.61
CA GLU A 408 -27.98 11.25 -4.68
C GLU A 408 -27.52 10.05 -3.85
N THR A 409 -26.71 9.18 -4.45
CA THR A 409 -26.10 8.01 -3.79
C THR A 409 -25.19 8.43 -2.63
N VAL A 410 -24.36 9.46 -2.80
CA VAL A 410 -23.45 9.95 -1.75
C VAL A 410 -24.22 10.62 -0.61
N LYS A 411 -25.29 11.37 -0.95
CA LYS A 411 -26.18 11.95 0.07
C LYS A 411 -26.84 10.87 0.92
N ASN A 412 -27.37 9.84 0.26
CA ASN A 412 -27.99 8.71 0.93
C ASN A 412 -26.99 7.93 1.78
N ASP A 413 -25.77 7.71 1.27
CA ASP A 413 -24.67 7.07 1.99
C ASP A 413 -24.29 7.85 3.26
N TYR A 414 -24.26 9.17 3.16
CA TYR A 414 -24.02 10.05 4.29
C TYR A 414 -25.13 9.93 5.34
N LEU A 415 -26.40 10.03 4.94
CA LEU A 415 -27.55 9.93 5.83
C LEU A 415 -27.59 8.59 6.57
N GLU A 416 -27.35 7.48 5.86
CA GLU A 416 -27.29 6.15 6.45
C GLU A 416 -26.19 6.06 7.53
N SER A 417 -25.01 6.56 7.22
CA SER A 417 -23.87 6.49 8.14
C SER A 417 -24.10 7.36 9.38
N ILE A 418 -24.65 8.57 9.22
CA ILE A 418 -24.99 9.43 10.34
C ILE A 418 -26.12 8.83 11.18
N SER A 419 -27.13 8.23 10.56
CA SER A 419 -28.19 7.52 11.27
C SER A 419 -27.65 6.35 12.10
N SER A 420 -26.76 5.56 11.53
CA SER A 420 -26.04 4.49 12.26
C SER A 420 -25.19 5.03 13.39
N LEU A 421 -24.47 6.12 13.20
CA LEU A 421 -23.69 6.78 14.25
C LEU A 421 -24.60 7.17 15.42
N ILE A 422 -25.71 7.87 15.15
CA ILE A 422 -26.66 8.30 16.19
C ILE A 422 -27.21 7.10 16.96
N ASN A 423 -27.59 6.02 16.26
CA ASN A 423 -28.10 4.81 16.89
C ASN A 423 -27.04 4.11 17.77
N ILE A 424 -25.80 4.05 17.30
CA ILE A 424 -24.68 3.53 18.10
C ILE A 424 -24.50 4.40 19.35
N LEU A 425 -24.36 5.71 19.21
CA LEU A 425 -24.12 6.62 20.33
C LEU A 425 -25.27 6.63 21.33
N SER A 426 -26.52 6.45 20.87
CA SER A 426 -27.70 6.40 21.75
C SER A 426 -27.63 5.31 22.82
N THR A 427 -26.78 4.32 22.66
CA THR A 427 -26.57 3.22 23.64
C THR A 427 -25.47 3.52 24.65
N HIS A 428 -24.67 4.57 24.47
CA HIS A 428 -23.57 4.94 25.35
C HIS A 428 -24.02 5.86 26.50
N ASN A 429 -23.41 5.71 27.67
CA ASN A 429 -23.71 6.57 28.82
C ASN A 429 -23.27 8.02 28.61
N LYS A 430 -22.16 8.26 27.89
CA LYS A 430 -21.61 9.59 27.58
C LYS A 430 -22.02 10.09 26.16
N ARG A 431 -23.19 9.68 25.68
CA ARG A 431 -23.66 9.93 24.31
C ARG A 431 -23.62 11.42 23.90
N ASP A 432 -23.94 12.32 24.83
CA ASP A 432 -23.98 13.76 24.55
C ASP A 432 -22.57 14.36 24.38
N ASP A 433 -21.59 13.92 25.15
CA ASP A 433 -20.17 14.27 24.95
C ASP A 433 -19.60 13.65 23.65
N LEU A 434 -19.98 12.42 23.37
CA LEU A 434 -19.54 11.73 22.16
C LEU A 434 -20.06 12.38 20.88
N ILE A 435 -21.34 12.79 20.83
CA ILE A 435 -21.88 13.44 19.63
C ILE A 435 -21.18 14.78 19.33
N ILE A 436 -20.80 15.54 20.35
CA ILE A 436 -20.01 16.76 20.22
C ILE A 436 -18.62 16.45 19.60
N LYS A 437 -17.96 15.40 20.10
CA LYS A 437 -16.65 14.98 19.57
C LYS A 437 -16.72 14.49 18.12
N PHE A 438 -17.78 13.79 17.76
CA PHE A 438 -18.01 13.37 16.38
C PHE A 438 -18.39 14.55 15.48
N ASP A 439 -19.19 15.51 15.94
CA ASP A 439 -19.49 16.73 15.19
C ASP A 439 -18.22 17.52 14.90
N TYR A 440 -17.33 17.68 15.88
CA TYR A 440 -16.03 18.32 15.67
C TYR A 440 -15.23 17.59 14.58
N LEU A 441 -15.16 16.25 14.64
CA LEU A 441 -14.47 15.44 13.65
C LEU A 441 -15.07 15.58 12.24
N ILE A 442 -16.41 15.52 12.13
CA ILE A 442 -17.13 15.62 10.85
C ILE A 442 -16.99 17.03 10.25
N ASN A 443 -17.00 18.07 11.08
CA ASN A 443 -16.75 19.45 10.66
C ASN A 443 -15.37 19.62 10.04
N TYR A 444 -14.36 19.04 10.65
CA TYR A 444 -12.99 19.10 10.15
C TYR A 444 -12.84 18.45 8.76
N TYR A 445 -13.56 17.38 8.49
CA TYR A 445 -13.59 16.71 7.18
C TYR A 445 -14.43 17.44 6.12
N LYS A 446 -14.72 18.70 6.31
CA LYS A 446 -15.44 19.64 5.44
C LYS A 446 -16.80 19.18 4.90
N SER A 447 -17.02 17.89 4.67
CA SER A 447 -18.28 17.34 4.14
C SER A 447 -18.80 16.12 4.89
N GLY A 448 -18.01 15.53 5.79
CA GLY A 448 -18.34 14.27 6.45
C GLY A 448 -18.33 13.04 5.52
N VAL A 449 -18.27 13.25 4.21
CA VAL A 449 -18.32 12.17 3.19
C VAL A 449 -17.18 11.18 3.36
N HIS A 450 -16.02 11.66 3.77
CA HIS A 450 -14.84 10.83 4.02
C HIS A 450 -15.08 9.82 5.16
N LEU A 451 -15.62 10.28 6.28
CA LEU A 451 -15.91 9.43 7.45
C LEU A 451 -17.02 8.41 7.14
N THR A 452 -18.03 8.84 6.38
CA THR A 452 -19.13 8.01 5.88
C THR A 452 -18.64 6.83 5.07
N ALA A 453 -17.70 7.07 4.18
CA ALA A 453 -17.18 6.02 3.33
C ALA A 453 -16.26 5.07 4.13
N LEU A 454 -15.51 5.55 5.14
CA LEU A 454 -14.78 4.67 6.07
C LEU A 454 -15.73 3.73 6.83
N TYR A 455 -16.89 4.23 7.26
CA TYR A 455 -17.94 3.42 7.89
C TYR A 455 -18.43 2.31 6.96
N LYS A 456 -18.64 2.58 5.68
CA LYS A 456 -19.04 1.55 4.70
C LYS A 456 -18.00 0.46 4.48
N TYR A 457 -16.73 0.78 4.58
CA TYR A 457 -15.67 -0.22 4.51
C TYR A 457 -15.53 -1.04 5.78
N ASN A 458 -15.83 -0.44 6.92
CA ASN A 458 -15.82 -1.14 8.18
C ASN A 458 -16.84 -0.50 9.15
N ASN A 459 -17.99 -1.13 9.29
CA ASN A 459 -19.09 -0.66 10.13
C ASN A 459 -18.73 -0.56 11.62
N LYS A 460 -17.63 -1.17 12.05
CA LYS A 460 -17.13 -1.07 13.44
C LYS A 460 -16.39 0.23 13.72
N ILE A 461 -16.04 1.01 12.70
CA ILE A 461 -15.19 2.20 12.90
C ILE A 461 -15.81 3.22 13.87
N PHE A 462 -17.13 3.41 13.84
CA PHE A 462 -17.80 4.31 14.76
C PHE A 462 -17.78 3.82 16.21
N LEU A 463 -17.92 2.52 16.43
CA LEU A 463 -17.78 1.92 17.77
C LEU A 463 -16.37 2.11 18.33
N GLU A 464 -15.36 1.87 17.50
CA GLU A 464 -13.97 1.99 17.93
C GLU A 464 -13.54 3.46 18.12
N LEU A 465 -14.05 4.39 17.31
CA LEU A 465 -13.85 5.82 17.54
C LEU A 465 -14.56 6.28 18.82
N ALA A 466 -15.79 5.85 19.05
CA ALA A 466 -16.53 6.15 20.29
C ALA A 466 -15.74 5.62 21.51
N PHE A 467 -15.23 4.38 21.45
CA PHE A 467 -14.39 3.82 22.50
C PHE A 467 -13.12 4.67 22.75
N ILE A 468 -12.42 5.12 21.70
CA ILE A 468 -11.24 5.99 21.83
C ILE A 468 -11.63 7.32 22.46
N PHE A 469 -12.69 7.97 21.96
CA PHE A 469 -13.15 9.29 22.43
C PHE A 469 -13.63 9.27 23.87
N GLU A 470 -14.18 8.15 24.32
CA GLU A 470 -14.62 7.97 25.72
C GLU A 470 -13.46 7.73 26.67
N ASN A 471 -12.41 6.98 26.24
CA ASN A 471 -11.40 6.41 27.13
C ASN A 471 -10.02 7.07 27.02
N SER A 472 -9.69 7.83 25.96
CA SER A 472 -8.39 8.42 25.78
C SER A 472 -8.38 9.80 25.13
N SER A 473 -8.16 10.84 25.94
CA SER A 473 -7.95 12.22 25.45
C SER A 473 -6.70 12.31 24.57
N LYS A 474 -5.64 11.58 24.89
CA LYS A 474 -4.41 11.52 24.11
C LYS A 474 -4.66 11.02 22.69
N LEU A 475 -5.30 9.87 22.52
CA LEU A 475 -5.58 9.31 21.19
C LEU A 475 -6.60 10.14 20.42
N THR A 476 -7.59 10.73 21.12
CA THR A 476 -8.56 11.66 20.53
C THR A 476 -7.86 12.88 19.91
N ASN A 477 -6.96 13.51 20.66
CA ASN A 477 -6.18 14.65 20.18
C ASN A 477 -5.26 14.29 19.00
N LEU A 478 -4.67 13.09 19.01
CA LEU A 478 -3.87 12.61 17.89
C LEU A 478 -4.70 12.42 16.60
N ILE A 479 -5.92 11.89 16.73
CA ILE A 479 -6.87 11.76 15.59
C ILE A 479 -7.24 13.14 15.04
N TYR A 480 -7.54 14.11 15.90
CA TYR A 480 -7.89 15.47 15.46
C TYR A 480 -6.75 16.18 14.73
N LYS A 481 -5.51 15.94 15.12
CA LYS A 481 -4.32 16.50 14.45
C LYS A 481 -3.94 15.72 13.18
N ASN A 482 -4.23 14.42 13.13
CA ASN A 482 -3.72 13.50 12.11
C ASN A 482 -4.81 12.55 11.63
N HIS A 483 -5.67 13.02 10.72
CA HIS A 483 -6.87 12.29 10.28
C HIS A 483 -6.58 10.95 9.60
N PHE A 484 -5.41 10.80 8.95
CA PHE A 484 -5.01 9.53 8.36
C PHE A 484 -4.96 8.38 9.37
N LEU A 485 -4.92 8.67 10.69
CA LEU A 485 -4.96 7.66 11.74
C LEU A 485 -6.30 6.91 11.81
N ILE A 486 -7.40 7.52 11.37
CA ILE A 486 -8.70 6.83 11.25
C ILE A 486 -8.63 5.76 10.16
N GLU A 487 -8.02 6.09 9.02
CA GLU A 487 -7.78 5.12 7.95
C GLU A 487 -6.87 3.99 8.41
N SER A 488 -5.91 4.30 9.30
CA SER A 488 -5.01 3.30 9.88
C SER A 488 -5.74 2.31 10.78
N LEU A 489 -6.80 2.75 11.50
CA LEU A 489 -7.69 1.84 12.23
C LEU A 489 -8.43 0.90 11.27
N VAL A 490 -9.02 1.42 10.19
CA VAL A 490 -9.70 0.60 9.19
C VAL A 490 -8.73 -0.40 8.55
N TYR A 491 -7.51 0.04 8.25
CA TYR A 491 -6.46 -0.84 7.75
C TYR A 491 -6.10 -1.94 8.75
N PHE A 492 -5.95 -1.58 10.01
CA PHE A 492 -5.60 -2.52 11.07
C PHE A 492 -6.63 -3.66 11.21
N PHE A 493 -7.93 -3.37 11.16
CA PHE A 493 -8.97 -4.41 11.25
C PHE A 493 -8.89 -5.43 10.13
N ASN A 494 -8.32 -5.04 9.00
CA ASN A 494 -8.20 -5.90 7.83
C ASN A 494 -6.83 -6.62 7.74
N TYR A 495 -5.74 -6.00 8.24
CA TYR A 495 -4.37 -6.46 7.95
C TYR A 495 -3.45 -6.55 9.17
N GLY A 496 -3.92 -6.16 10.34
CA GLY A 496 -3.11 -6.11 11.55
C GLY A 496 -2.16 -4.91 11.61
N ILE A 497 -1.23 -4.95 12.56
CA ILE A 497 -0.29 -3.85 12.82
C ILE A 497 0.75 -3.79 11.68
N PRO A 498 0.92 -2.64 11.02
CA PRO A 498 1.98 -2.46 10.06
C PRO A 498 3.35 -2.53 10.75
N THR A 499 4.37 -2.97 10.03
CA THR A 499 5.77 -2.97 10.50
C THR A 499 6.54 -1.85 9.85
N PHE A 500 7.38 -1.14 10.63
CA PHE A 500 8.28 -0.14 10.05
C PHE A 500 9.30 -0.82 9.14
N LYS A 501 9.29 -0.46 7.84
CA LYS A 501 10.18 -1.02 6.82
C LYS A 501 11.26 0.00 6.49
N LEU A 502 12.52 -0.43 6.56
CA LEU A 502 13.63 0.31 5.96
C LEU A 502 13.44 0.27 4.44
N ARG A 503 13.50 1.43 3.80
CA ARG A 503 13.35 1.62 2.35
C ARG A 503 14.67 2.12 1.78
N GLU A 504 14.90 1.88 0.50
CA GLU A 504 15.90 2.60 -0.25
C GLU A 504 15.50 4.08 -0.33
N PHE A 505 16.48 4.97 -0.24
CA PHE A 505 16.25 6.41 -0.35
C PHE A 505 15.88 6.74 -1.79
N SER A 506 14.87 7.60 -1.95
CA SER A 506 14.56 8.21 -3.25
C SER A 506 15.36 9.50 -3.42
N ASP A 507 15.34 10.05 -4.63
CA ASP A 507 15.98 11.35 -4.91
C ASP A 507 15.27 12.53 -4.22
N ASN A 508 14.15 12.28 -3.52
CA ASN A 508 13.35 13.30 -2.85
C ASN A 508 13.33 13.08 -1.34
N PHE A 509 14.18 13.84 -0.64
CA PHE A 509 14.32 13.83 0.82
C PHE A 509 12.99 14.08 1.54
N ASP A 510 12.23 15.11 1.16
CA ASP A 510 11.00 15.51 1.84
C ASP A 510 9.91 14.43 1.72
N LEU A 511 9.85 13.76 0.58
CA LEU A 511 8.92 12.67 0.37
C LEU A 511 9.22 11.46 1.27
N ASP A 512 10.50 11.09 1.38
CA ASP A 512 10.94 9.97 2.21
C ASP A 512 10.76 10.28 3.70
N LEU A 513 11.06 11.51 4.11
CA LEU A 513 10.84 12.01 5.46
C LEU A 513 9.34 11.95 5.82
N LYS A 514 8.48 12.54 5.00
CA LYS A 514 7.03 12.57 5.23
C LYS A 514 6.43 11.17 5.33
N LYS A 515 6.82 10.25 4.44
CA LYS A 515 6.36 8.86 4.49
C LYS A 515 6.79 8.15 5.76
N SER A 516 8.02 8.37 6.21
CA SER A 516 8.57 7.71 7.40
C SER A 516 7.89 8.21 8.68
N ILE A 517 7.61 9.51 8.75
CA ILE A 517 6.85 10.11 9.84
C ILE A 517 5.43 9.55 9.88
N GLN A 518 4.76 9.47 8.74
CA GLN A 518 3.42 8.87 8.67
C GLN A 518 3.43 7.41 9.14
N ASP A 519 4.41 6.61 8.71
CA ASP A 519 4.51 5.20 9.12
C ASP A 519 4.69 5.04 10.63
N ILE A 520 5.55 5.85 11.26
CA ILE A 520 5.77 5.72 12.70
C ILE A 520 4.54 6.18 13.50
N TYR A 521 3.83 7.22 13.06
CA TYR A 521 2.58 7.66 13.68
C TYR A 521 1.53 6.56 13.64
N GLU A 522 1.32 5.94 12.47
CA GLU A 522 0.37 4.83 12.31
C GLU A 522 0.69 3.68 13.26
N ILE A 523 1.95 3.27 13.34
CA ILE A 523 2.37 2.13 14.17
C ILE A 523 2.19 2.45 15.67
N LEU A 524 2.65 3.59 16.12
CA LEU A 524 2.60 3.94 17.55
C LEU A 524 1.17 4.20 18.02
N PHE A 525 0.35 4.86 17.20
CA PHE A 525 -1.07 5.06 17.46
C PHE A 525 -1.81 3.73 17.58
N LEU A 526 -1.60 2.81 16.64
CA LEU A 526 -2.24 1.49 16.68
C LEU A 526 -1.79 0.65 17.89
N LEU A 527 -0.52 0.72 18.26
CA LEU A 527 -0.02 0.05 19.46
C LEU A 527 -0.69 0.61 20.73
N ASP A 528 -0.78 1.94 20.86
CA ASP A 528 -1.44 2.59 21.99
C ASP A 528 -2.95 2.26 22.03
N TYR A 529 -3.63 2.23 20.89
CA TYR A 529 -5.02 1.78 20.79
C TYR A 529 -5.20 0.30 21.22
N LEU A 530 -4.32 -0.58 20.78
CA LEU A 530 -4.37 -2.00 21.14
C LEU A 530 -4.10 -2.23 22.61
N LEU A 531 -3.22 -1.46 23.19
CA LEU A 531 -2.95 -1.49 24.63
C LEU A 531 -4.19 -1.01 25.42
N LEU A 532 -4.78 0.14 25.01
CA LEU A 532 -6.00 0.68 25.61
C LEU A 532 -7.17 -0.33 25.56
N SER A 533 -7.34 -0.97 24.40
CA SER A 533 -8.41 -1.95 24.18
C SER A 533 -8.09 -3.36 24.72
N LYS A 534 -6.93 -3.54 25.38
CA LYS A 534 -6.44 -4.83 25.91
C LYS A 534 -6.34 -5.94 24.85
N LYS A 535 -6.12 -5.55 23.57
CA LYS A 535 -5.98 -6.48 22.43
C LYS A 535 -4.52 -6.89 22.17
N ILE A 536 -3.56 -6.42 22.95
CA ILE A 536 -2.13 -6.77 22.88
C ILE A 536 -1.59 -7.02 24.28
N THR A 537 -0.66 -7.97 24.42
CA THR A 537 0.07 -8.17 25.67
C THR A 537 1.11 -7.07 25.89
N ASN A 538 1.43 -6.76 27.14
CA ASN A 538 2.42 -5.74 27.47
C ASN A 538 3.81 -6.08 26.89
N THR A 539 4.18 -7.35 26.87
CA THR A 539 5.44 -7.83 26.31
C THR A 539 5.51 -7.62 24.80
N ASP A 540 4.45 -7.93 24.06
CA ASP A 540 4.37 -7.72 22.63
C ASP A 540 4.32 -6.22 22.27
N PHE A 541 3.60 -5.43 23.07
CA PHE A 541 3.59 -3.97 22.94
C PHE A 541 5.00 -3.39 23.04
N LEU A 542 5.73 -3.71 24.12
CA LEU A 542 7.11 -3.24 24.32
C LEU A 542 8.02 -3.66 23.18
N LYS A 543 7.97 -4.95 22.80
CA LYS A 543 8.78 -5.49 21.70
C LYS A 543 8.51 -4.78 20.37
N LYS A 544 7.24 -4.62 19.99
CA LYS A 544 6.85 -3.99 18.72
C LYS A 544 7.17 -2.50 18.73
N ARG A 545 6.86 -1.77 19.83
CA ARG A 545 7.15 -0.34 19.97
C ARG A 545 8.65 -0.07 19.87
N ASN A 546 9.46 -0.77 20.66
CA ASN A 546 10.91 -0.56 20.64
C ASN A 546 11.52 -0.89 19.29
N THR A 547 11.05 -1.94 18.63
CA THR A 547 11.52 -2.30 17.28
C THR A 547 11.16 -1.21 16.25
N ALA A 548 9.94 -0.69 16.28
CA ALA A 548 9.50 0.33 15.34
C ALA A 548 10.26 1.65 15.53
N VAL A 549 10.35 2.15 16.77
CA VAL A 549 11.03 3.42 17.08
C VAL A 549 12.53 3.34 16.74
N ARG A 550 13.21 2.25 17.10
CA ARG A 550 14.65 2.09 16.79
C ARG A 550 14.91 2.07 15.30
N LYS A 551 14.08 1.36 14.50
CA LYS A 551 14.19 1.35 13.04
C LYS A 551 13.88 2.73 12.44
N PHE A 552 12.89 3.42 12.97
CA PHE A 552 12.55 4.78 12.53
C PHE A 552 13.70 5.76 12.77
N ILE A 553 14.26 5.79 13.99
CA ILE A 553 15.40 6.66 14.34
C ILE A 553 16.58 6.37 13.44
N PHE A 554 16.91 5.09 13.25
CA PHE A 554 18.00 4.68 12.36
C PHE A 554 17.77 5.16 10.94
N TYR A 555 16.55 4.99 10.42
CA TYR A 555 16.20 5.43 9.06
C TYR A 555 16.29 6.94 8.89
N ILE A 556 15.74 7.73 9.82
CA ILE A 556 15.81 9.19 9.76
C ILE A 556 17.27 9.66 9.86
N PHE A 557 18.05 9.04 10.73
CA PHE A 557 19.48 9.37 10.84
C PHE A 557 20.24 9.11 9.52
N GLU A 558 20.05 7.93 8.92
CA GLU A 558 20.69 7.61 7.64
C GLU A 558 20.17 8.49 6.50
N LEU A 559 18.89 8.88 6.51
CA LEU A 559 18.30 9.80 5.54
C LEU A 559 18.97 11.19 5.61
N VAL A 560 19.13 11.75 6.82
CA VAL A 560 19.81 13.04 7.05
C VAL A 560 21.29 12.96 6.68
N LYS A 561 21.95 11.86 7.03
CA LYS A 561 23.33 11.62 6.66
C LYS A 561 23.52 11.57 5.15
N ASN A 562 22.61 10.91 4.43
CA ASN A 562 22.64 10.82 2.98
C ASN A 562 22.38 12.17 2.30
N GLU A 563 21.42 12.97 2.79
CA GLU A 563 21.18 14.36 2.33
C GLU A 563 22.49 15.17 2.39
N TYR A 564 23.26 15.00 3.47
CA TYR A 564 24.50 15.75 3.68
C TYR A 564 25.65 15.27 2.77
N ILE A 565 25.75 13.96 2.53
CA ILE A 565 26.77 13.35 1.66
C ILE A 565 26.54 13.73 0.19
N VAL A 566 25.31 13.67 -0.29
CA VAL A 566 24.95 14.00 -1.68
C VAL A 566 25.25 15.46 -2.01
N ASN A 567 25.02 16.35 -1.05
CA ASN A 567 25.30 17.79 -1.23
C ASN A 567 26.79 18.17 -1.10
N ARG A 568 27.66 17.26 -0.60
CA ARG A 568 29.09 17.49 -0.39
C ARG A 568 29.87 16.21 -0.67
N SER A 569 30.41 16.08 -1.84
CA SER A 569 30.97 14.87 -2.49
C SER A 569 32.17 14.19 -1.84
N ASN A 570 32.62 14.53 -0.59
CA ASN A 570 33.85 14.00 0.00
C ASN A 570 33.82 13.69 1.51
N ILE A 571 32.62 13.49 2.12
CA ILE A 571 32.56 13.27 3.58
C ILE A 571 32.07 11.86 3.89
N PHE A 572 33.00 10.98 4.33
CA PHE A 572 32.65 9.74 5.01
C PHE A 572 32.51 10.02 6.51
N SER A 573 31.27 10.05 7.01
CA SER A 573 31.02 10.18 8.44
C SER A 573 30.81 8.80 9.05
N ASP A 574 31.69 8.39 9.97
CA ASP A 574 31.55 7.19 10.82
C ASP A 574 30.59 7.44 12.00
N LEU A 575 29.76 8.48 11.88
CA LEU A 575 28.81 8.89 12.90
C LEU A 575 27.78 7.80 13.15
N THR A 576 27.53 7.49 14.42
CA THR A 576 26.61 6.44 14.84
C THR A 576 25.78 6.90 16.02
N PRO A 577 24.44 6.78 15.98
CA PRO A 577 23.59 7.09 17.12
C PRO A 577 23.69 6.02 18.21
N ILE A 578 23.66 6.47 19.47
CA ILE A 578 23.54 5.63 20.66
C ILE A 578 22.29 6.00 21.43
N LEU A 579 21.64 5.00 21.99
CA LEU A 579 20.45 5.16 22.80
C LEU A 579 20.76 4.88 24.26
N PHE A 580 20.21 5.72 25.11
CA PHE A 580 20.28 5.58 26.56
C PHE A 580 18.93 5.15 27.15
N GLY A 581 18.87 5.01 28.43
CA GLY A 581 17.65 4.82 29.18
C GLY A 581 16.82 3.62 28.74
N SER A 582 15.52 3.79 28.72
CA SER A 582 14.56 2.72 28.39
C SER A 582 14.68 2.21 26.94
N TYR A 583 15.01 3.08 25.99
CA TYR A 583 15.25 2.69 24.58
C TYR A 583 16.59 1.94 24.40
N GLY A 584 17.58 2.25 25.21
CA GLY A 584 18.86 1.52 25.21
C GLY A 584 18.68 0.05 25.58
N VAL A 585 17.89 -0.26 26.61
CA VAL A 585 17.60 -1.62 27.06
C VAL A 585 16.35 -2.26 26.40
N LYS A 586 15.76 -1.64 25.41
CA LYS A 586 14.58 -2.10 24.66
C LYS A 586 13.31 -2.29 25.54
N MET A 587 13.17 -1.49 26.57
CA MET A 587 12.05 -1.54 27.52
C MET A 587 11.27 -0.21 27.56
N ALA A 588 11.33 0.57 26.49
CA ALA A 588 10.63 1.84 26.40
C ALA A 588 9.14 1.68 26.22
N THR A 589 8.39 2.46 26.97
CA THR A 589 6.93 2.50 27.02
C THR A 589 6.38 3.69 26.22
N ASN A 590 5.08 3.92 26.25
CA ASN A 590 4.41 5.07 25.63
C ASN A 590 4.61 6.41 26.39
N PHE A 591 5.21 6.37 27.58
CA PHE A 591 5.59 7.54 28.38
C PHE A 591 7.13 7.70 28.51
N SER A 592 7.90 6.86 27.84
CA SER A 592 9.36 6.91 27.89
C SER A 592 9.90 7.97 26.95
N ASP A 593 10.80 8.81 27.48
CA ASP A 593 11.56 9.77 26.69
C ASP A 593 12.62 9.05 25.87
N LEU A 594 12.92 9.59 24.70
CA LEU A 594 13.98 9.12 23.81
C LEU A 594 15.27 9.87 24.13
N ASP A 595 16.16 9.23 24.88
CA ASP A 595 17.51 9.70 25.15
C ASP A 595 18.43 9.22 24.03
N ILE A 596 18.88 10.11 23.17
CA ILE A 596 19.75 9.79 22.03
C ILE A 596 20.98 10.68 22.05
N PHE A 597 22.12 10.11 21.69
CA PHE A 597 23.42 10.80 21.58
C PHE A 597 24.18 10.21 20.39
N PHE A 598 25.30 10.82 19.98
CA PHE A 598 26.04 10.38 18.80
C PHE A 598 27.52 10.20 19.08
N ILE A 599 28.11 9.13 18.54
CA ILE A 599 29.54 8.84 18.60
C ILE A 599 30.12 8.69 17.20
N TYR A 600 31.41 8.97 17.04
CA TYR A 600 32.12 8.77 15.80
C TYR A 600 33.49 8.12 16.05
N GLN A 601 34.02 7.39 15.05
CA GLN A 601 35.36 6.83 15.06
C GLN A 601 36.28 7.75 14.26
N SER A 602 37.25 8.35 14.90
CA SER A 602 38.43 9.08 14.39
C SER A 602 38.31 9.98 13.12
N ASN A 603 39.15 10.93 13.18
CA ASN A 603 39.85 11.90 12.38
C ASN A 603 39.32 13.32 12.54
N LYS A 604 40.27 14.19 12.98
CA LYS A 604 40.04 15.56 13.42
C LYS A 604 39.29 16.48 12.44
N ASN A 605 39.17 16.09 11.16
CA ASN A 605 38.60 16.95 10.13
C ASN A 605 37.05 16.88 9.99
N ASN A 606 36.37 15.88 10.58
CA ASN A 606 34.93 15.66 10.37
C ASN A 606 34.06 16.07 11.58
N HIS A 607 34.64 16.61 12.66
CA HIS A 607 33.87 16.92 13.88
C HIS A 607 32.78 17.97 13.63
N ILE A 608 33.13 19.05 12.92
CA ILE A 608 32.19 20.15 12.60
C ILE A 608 31.01 19.64 11.73
N ASP A 609 31.29 18.78 10.77
CA ASP A 609 30.25 18.24 9.89
C ASP A 609 29.36 17.22 10.64
N ASN A 610 29.92 16.43 11.54
CA ASN A 610 29.16 15.57 12.44
C ASN A 610 28.20 16.38 13.32
N ILE A 611 28.65 17.53 13.87
CA ILE A 611 27.78 18.43 14.63
C ILE A 611 26.62 18.94 13.76
N LYS A 612 26.87 19.32 12.51
CA LYS A 612 25.82 19.81 11.61
C LYS A 612 24.79 18.73 11.28
N ILE A 613 25.22 17.50 11.01
CA ILE A 613 24.34 16.34 10.79
C ILE A 613 23.45 16.11 12.01
N VAL A 614 24.03 16.09 13.20
CA VAL A 614 23.30 15.87 14.45
C VAL A 614 22.31 17.00 14.73
N ARG A 615 22.68 18.25 14.54
CA ARG A 615 21.77 19.39 14.67
C ARG A 615 20.61 19.32 13.69
N ARG A 616 20.85 18.93 12.43
CA ARG A 616 19.82 18.72 11.42
C ARG A 616 18.85 17.59 11.83
N PHE A 617 19.39 16.48 12.32
CA PHE A 617 18.60 15.38 12.85
C PHE A 617 17.64 15.82 13.98
N TYR A 618 18.17 16.51 15.00
CA TYR A 618 17.35 17.02 16.11
C TYR A 618 16.32 18.06 15.65
N SER A 619 16.68 18.93 14.73
CA SER A 619 15.76 19.91 14.15
C SER A 619 14.56 19.22 13.49
N ILE A 620 14.82 18.20 12.67
CA ILE A 620 13.76 17.40 12.01
C ILE A 620 12.90 16.69 13.06
N MET A 621 13.52 16.02 14.01
CA MET A 621 12.80 15.27 15.04
C MET A 621 11.89 16.18 15.88
N LYS A 622 12.38 17.35 16.30
CA LYS A 622 11.59 18.32 17.08
C LYS A 622 10.50 19.01 16.26
N GLN A 623 10.73 19.24 14.97
CA GLN A 623 9.77 19.92 14.10
C GLN A 623 8.59 19.01 13.71
N TYR A 624 8.85 17.73 13.43
CA TYR A 624 7.86 16.86 12.79
C TYR A 624 7.25 15.80 13.74
N ILE A 625 7.84 15.57 14.93
CA ILE A 625 7.33 14.56 15.86
C ILE A 625 6.57 15.23 17.01
N ASP A 626 5.27 14.92 17.10
CA ASP A 626 4.42 15.37 18.22
C ASP A 626 4.88 14.69 19.53
N PRO A 627 5.11 15.45 20.62
CA PRO A 627 5.48 14.87 21.92
C PRO A 627 4.49 13.83 22.47
N ASN A 628 3.22 13.88 22.05
CA ASN A 628 2.25 12.83 22.40
C ASN A 628 2.52 11.46 21.74
N ILE A 629 3.33 11.44 20.66
CA ILE A 629 3.76 10.21 19.98
C ILE A 629 5.11 9.74 20.52
N LEU A 630 6.10 10.65 20.60
CA LEU A 630 7.45 10.34 21.03
C LEU A 630 8.13 11.59 21.60
N ILE A 631 8.47 11.54 22.89
CA ILE A 631 9.18 12.63 23.57
C ILE A 631 10.68 12.47 23.28
N ILE A 632 11.31 13.54 22.77
CA ILE A 632 12.73 13.55 22.45
C ILE A 632 13.46 14.36 23.50
N ASP A 633 14.37 13.72 24.25
CA ASP A 633 15.21 14.37 25.24
C ASP A 633 16.65 14.53 24.73
N ASP A 634 17.09 15.76 24.58
CA ASP A 634 18.43 16.15 24.16
C ASP A 634 19.30 16.67 25.34
N ARG A 635 18.78 16.61 26.58
CA ARG A 635 19.47 17.12 27.79
C ARG A 635 20.43 16.10 28.40
N ASN A 636 20.20 14.80 28.19
CA ASN A 636 21.03 13.74 28.75
C ASN A 636 22.32 13.57 27.95
N LYS A 637 23.33 14.33 28.30
CA LYS A 637 24.68 14.30 27.69
C LYS A 637 25.70 13.70 28.67
N PRO A 638 26.68 12.94 28.17
CA PRO A 638 27.76 12.38 29.02
C PRO A 638 28.64 13.42 29.70
N PHE A 639 28.63 14.66 29.20
CA PHE A 639 29.41 15.79 29.70
C PHE A 639 28.46 16.94 30.08
N ASP A 640 29.00 18.06 30.57
CA ASP A 640 28.20 19.22 30.97
C ASP A 640 27.17 19.65 29.92
N ARG A 641 26.10 20.33 30.37
CA ARG A 641 24.95 20.75 29.56
C ARG A 641 25.32 21.51 28.27
N ASP A 642 26.50 22.15 28.26
CA ASP A 642 27.01 22.95 27.14
C ASP A 642 27.87 22.14 26.15
N SER A 643 28.07 20.83 26.36
CA SER A 643 28.85 19.99 25.46
C SER A 643 28.10 19.69 24.15
N ASP A 644 28.86 19.48 23.06
CA ASP A 644 28.29 19.04 21.78
C ASP A 644 27.55 17.69 21.92
N GLN A 645 26.52 17.49 21.10
CA GLN A 645 25.73 16.25 21.09
C GLN A 645 26.43 15.08 20.37
N VAL A 646 27.74 15.22 20.13
CA VAL A 646 28.54 14.24 19.41
C VAL A 646 29.95 14.17 20.02
N ILE A 647 30.49 12.95 20.18
CA ILE A 647 31.80 12.72 20.79
C ILE A 647 32.56 11.60 20.09
N ASN A 648 33.89 11.66 20.14
CA ASN A 648 34.73 10.53 19.72
C ASN A 648 34.52 9.33 20.66
N ILE A 649 34.47 8.11 20.10
CA ILE A 649 34.21 6.87 20.83
C ILE A 649 35.24 6.58 21.95
N GLU A 650 36.49 6.92 21.73
CA GLU A 650 37.56 6.73 22.74
C GLU A 650 37.35 7.65 23.93
N ASN A 651 37.04 8.93 23.67
CA ASN A 651 36.71 9.89 24.73
C ASN A 651 35.43 9.47 25.48
N PHE A 652 34.45 8.93 24.78
CA PHE A 652 33.25 8.39 25.40
C PHE A 652 33.57 7.28 26.40
N PHE A 653 34.35 6.29 26.00
CA PHE A 653 34.76 5.21 26.91
C PHE A 653 35.69 5.68 28.03
N SER A 654 36.63 6.59 27.74
CA SER A 654 37.51 7.17 28.74
C SER A 654 36.74 7.92 29.85
N PHE A 655 35.68 8.65 29.49
CA PHE A 655 34.81 9.31 30.44
C PHE A 655 34.15 8.30 31.40
N TYR A 656 33.49 7.28 30.86
CA TYR A 656 32.78 6.31 31.68
C TYR A 656 33.71 5.37 32.46
N SER A 657 34.91 5.13 32.02
CA SER A 657 35.92 4.35 32.74
C SER A 657 36.45 5.08 33.97
N LYS A 658 36.46 6.41 33.95
CA LYS A 658 36.97 7.24 35.04
C LYS A 658 35.92 7.82 35.98
N THR A 659 34.65 7.69 35.61
CA THR A 659 33.55 8.28 36.40
C THR A 659 33.33 7.59 37.73
N SER A 660 33.27 8.37 38.79
CA SER A 660 32.88 7.94 40.14
C SER A 660 31.38 8.17 40.39
N GLU A 661 30.74 9.04 39.60
CA GLU A 661 29.36 9.47 39.79
C GLU A 661 28.36 8.34 39.59
N PRO A 662 27.52 8.00 40.58
CA PRO A 662 26.52 6.92 40.45
C PRO A 662 25.56 7.11 39.28
N PHE A 663 25.12 8.33 39.00
CA PHE A 663 24.24 8.65 37.89
C PHE A 663 24.82 8.23 36.54
N HIS A 664 26.11 8.54 36.30
CA HIS A 664 26.80 8.19 35.07
C HIS A 664 26.92 6.68 34.91
N LYS A 665 27.21 5.93 35.99
CA LYS A 665 27.30 4.47 36.00
C LYS A 665 25.94 3.84 35.60
N LEU A 666 24.85 4.28 36.25
CA LEU A 666 23.49 3.81 35.97
C LEU A 666 23.04 4.14 34.55
N SER A 667 23.41 5.30 34.03
CA SER A 667 23.12 5.72 32.66
C SER A 667 23.87 4.85 31.64
N PHE A 668 25.17 4.60 31.88
CA PHE A 668 26.04 3.82 30.98
C PHE A 668 25.59 2.35 30.84
N MET A 669 25.06 1.73 31.91
CA MET A 669 24.52 0.37 31.87
C MET A 669 23.46 0.22 30.80
N LYS A 670 22.68 1.26 30.54
CA LYS A 670 21.53 1.25 29.60
C LYS A 670 21.87 1.69 28.19
N VAL A 671 23.16 1.92 27.89
CA VAL A 671 23.62 2.38 26.56
C VAL A 671 23.58 1.25 25.53
N CYS A 672 23.13 1.56 24.33
CA CYS A 672 23.14 0.65 23.19
C CYS A 672 23.40 1.40 21.87
N LEU A 673 24.22 0.82 21.00
CA LEU A 673 24.44 1.32 19.64
C LEU A 673 23.22 1.07 18.76
N LEU A 674 23.00 1.99 17.83
CA LEU A 674 21.99 1.86 16.78
C LEU A 674 22.70 1.87 15.41
N THR A 675 23.18 0.71 14.98
CA THR A 675 23.95 0.53 13.74
C THR A 675 23.80 -0.87 13.17
N ASN A 676 24.04 -1.00 11.87
CA ASN A 676 24.16 -2.28 11.18
C ASN A 676 25.61 -2.81 11.13
N ASN A 677 26.59 -2.03 11.60
CA ASN A 677 28.00 -2.43 11.62
C ASN A 677 28.29 -3.42 12.77
N LEU A 678 28.28 -4.70 12.46
CA LEU A 678 28.52 -5.78 13.43
C LEU A 678 29.89 -5.71 14.12
N LYS A 679 30.92 -5.22 13.42
CA LYS A 679 32.27 -5.07 14.02
C LYS A 679 32.24 -4.01 15.11
N LEU A 680 31.63 -2.87 14.82
CA LEU A 680 31.48 -1.79 15.79
C LEU A 680 30.63 -2.24 17.00
N VAL A 681 29.54 -2.98 16.77
CA VAL A 681 28.71 -3.53 17.85
C VAL A 681 29.51 -4.45 18.77
N LYS A 682 30.31 -5.37 18.20
CA LYS A 682 31.16 -6.28 18.98
C LYS A 682 32.21 -5.51 19.81
N TYR A 683 32.88 -4.55 19.19
CA TYR A 683 33.86 -3.70 19.86
C TYR A 683 33.22 -2.92 21.01
N PHE A 684 32.12 -2.23 20.75
CA PHE A 684 31.42 -1.42 21.76
C PHE A 684 30.91 -2.29 22.92
N THR A 685 30.36 -3.45 22.65
CA THR A 685 29.86 -4.37 23.68
C THR A 685 31.01 -4.87 24.57
N LYS A 686 32.15 -5.23 23.97
CA LYS A 686 33.35 -5.66 24.73
C LYS A 686 33.83 -4.55 25.68
N MET A 687 34.00 -3.32 25.16
CA MET A 687 34.46 -2.18 25.96
C MET A 687 33.45 -1.83 27.06
N LYS A 688 32.15 -1.82 26.73
CA LYS A 688 31.08 -1.59 27.70
C LYS A 688 31.15 -2.57 28.86
N ASN A 689 31.24 -3.87 28.59
CA ASN A 689 31.27 -4.90 29.60
C ASN A 689 32.54 -4.77 30.51
N GLN A 690 33.70 -4.46 29.93
CA GLN A 690 34.92 -4.23 30.69
C GLN A 690 34.79 -3.02 31.63
N ILE A 691 34.18 -1.93 31.19
CA ILE A 691 33.97 -0.75 32.02
C ILE A 691 32.96 -1.06 33.16
N ILE A 692 31.85 -1.76 32.85
CA ILE A 692 30.87 -2.11 33.86
C ILE A 692 31.45 -3.04 34.94
N SER A 693 32.28 -4.02 34.57
CA SER A 693 32.92 -4.92 35.53
C SER A 693 33.89 -4.18 36.51
N ASN A 694 34.35 -3.00 36.12
CA ASN A 694 35.24 -2.18 36.95
C ASN A 694 34.52 -1.11 37.78
N PHE A 695 33.16 -1.07 37.72
CA PHE A 695 32.43 -0.07 38.52
C PHE A 695 32.55 -0.35 40.03
N SER A 696 32.88 0.69 40.80
CA SER A 696 32.80 0.65 42.27
C SER A 696 31.34 0.55 42.73
N LYS A 697 31.13 -0.06 43.88
CA LYS A 697 29.77 -0.16 44.51
C LYS A 697 29.16 1.22 44.72
N ILE A 698 27.83 1.27 44.66
CA ILE A 698 27.02 2.48 44.91
C ILE A 698 26.42 2.39 46.31
N ASP A 699 26.65 3.45 47.09
CA ASP A 699 26.17 3.50 48.51
C ASP A 699 24.66 3.71 48.60
N ASN A 700 24.05 3.14 49.64
CA ASN A 700 22.64 3.32 49.92
C ASN A 700 22.27 4.80 50.17
N GLU A 701 23.13 5.60 50.72
CA GLU A 701 22.90 7.04 50.93
C GLU A 701 22.53 7.76 49.65
N TYR A 702 23.15 7.41 48.52
CA TYR A 702 22.82 7.96 47.22
C TYR A 702 21.36 7.66 46.85
N PHE A 703 20.89 6.44 47.10
CA PHE A 703 19.50 6.06 46.83
C PHE A 703 18.52 6.84 47.71
N LEU A 704 18.78 6.97 49.00
CA LEU A 704 17.94 7.71 49.95
C LEU A 704 17.80 9.18 49.56
N LYS A 705 18.89 9.85 49.14
CA LYS A 705 18.81 11.22 48.61
C LYS A 705 17.90 11.34 47.39
N ILE A 706 17.88 10.36 46.48
CA ILE A 706 16.96 10.36 45.33
C ILE A 706 15.52 10.18 45.77
N VAL A 707 15.26 9.33 46.78
CA VAL A 707 13.90 9.12 47.32
C VAL A 707 13.36 10.42 47.90
N ASP A 708 14.15 11.16 48.64
CA ASP A 708 13.74 12.44 49.23
C ASP A 708 13.40 13.48 48.17
N ILE A 709 14.20 13.57 47.12
CA ILE A 709 13.99 14.53 46.02
C ILE A 709 12.69 14.19 45.22
N LYS A 710 12.44 12.92 44.96
CA LYS A 710 11.32 12.49 44.05
C LYS A 710 9.95 12.49 44.73
N ASN A 711 9.86 12.48 46.03
CA ASN A 711 8.59 12.40 46.77
C ASN A 711 7.59 11.35 46.21
N PRO A 712 7.95 10.06 46.26
CA PRO A 712 7.24 8.98 45.53
C PRO A 712 5.82 8.73 46.03
N LEU A 713 5.40 9.29 47.17
CA LEU A 713 4.05 9.15 47.72
C LEU A 713 2.98 9.90 46.91
N LYS A 714 3.40 10.87 46.09
CA LYS A 714 2.51 11.69 45.25
C LYS A 714 2.39 11.25 43.79
N ASN A 715 3.34 10.46 43.33
CA ASN A 715 3.45 10.19 41.90
C ASN A 715 3.94 8.76 41.60
N ASN A 716 3.09 7.97 40.93
CA ASN A 716 3.40 6.60 40.54
C ASN A 716 4.61 6.53 39.59
N LYS A 717 4.83 7.55 38.76
CA LYS A 717 5.97 7.61 37.84
C LYS A 717 7.30 7.70 38.59
N ASP A 718 7.37 8.48 39.66
CA ASP A 718 8.57 8.59 40.48
C ASP A 718 8.82 7.31 41.26
N LEU A 719 7.78 6.68 41.78
CA LEU A 719 7.89 5.36 42.41
C LEU A 719 8.45 4.30 41.48
N PHE A 720 7.93 4.23 40.25
CA PHE A 720 8.45 3.34 39.21
C PHE A 720 9.93 3.59 38.88
N GLN A 721 10.32 4.85 38.79
CA GLN A 721 11.71 5.21 38.54
C GLN A 721 12.62 4.78 39.68
N LEU A 722 12.20 4.92 40.93
CA LEU A 722 12.95 4.48 42.10
C LEU A 722 13.17 2.97 42.13
N PHE A 723 12.14 2.18 41.84
CA PHE A 723 12.31 0.72 41.70
C PHE A 723 13.33 0.36 40.61
N LYS A 724 13.32 1.04 39.48
CA LYS A 724 14.31 0.83 38.42
C LYS A 724 15.72 1.20 38.85
N ILE A 725 15.88 2.33 39.54
CA ILE A 725 17.19 2.78 40.06
C ILE A 725 17.71 1.77 41.10
N LYS A 726 16.86 1.32 42.02
CA LYS A 726 17.26 0.35 43.03
C LYS A 726 17.64 -1.02 42.44
N GLU A 727 16.90 -1.51 41.43
CA GLU A 727 17.26 -2.71 40.67
C GLU A 727 18.64 -2.58 40.02
N ASP A 728 18.91 -1.45 39.35
CA ASP A 728 20.19 -1.18 38.71
C ASP A 728 21.33 -1.09 39.73
N ILE A 729 21.10 -0.47 40.90
CA ILE A 729 22.08 -0.41 42.02
C ILE A 729 22.36 -1.81 42.58
N ASN A 730 21.33 -2.62 42.78
CA ASN A 730 21.48 -3.99 43.26
C ASN A 730 22.31 -4.82 42.27
N TYR A 731 22.09 -4.65 40.96
CA TYR A 731 22.92 -5.30 39.94
C TYR A 731 24.39 -4.91 40.04
N ILE A 732 24.70 -3.61 40.16
CA ILE A 732 26.10 -3.12 40.31
C ILE A 732 26.72 -3.66 41.60
N ASN A 733 25.97 -3.71 42.69
CA ASN A 733 26.42 -4.14 44.02
C ASN A 733 26.43 -5.66 44.17
N ASN A 734 26.06 -6.44 43.15
CA ASN A 734 25.92 -7.93 43.19
C ASN A 734 25.01 -8.42 44.28
N LYS A 735 23.87 -7.75 44.52
CA LYS A 735 22.84 -8.17 45.47
C LYS A 735 21.86 -9.11 44.79
N GLU A 736 21.41 -10.18 45.47
CA GLU A 736 20.49 -11.20 44.95
C GLU A 736 19.02 -10.73 44.85
N PHE A 737 18.63 -9.69 45.57
CA PHE A 737 17.25 -9.22 45.61
C PHE A 737 16.84 -8.48 44.34
N SER A 738 15.69 -8.85 43.73
CA SER A 738 15.18 -8.27 42.49
C SER A 738 13.79 -7.64 42.66
N TYR A 739 13.56 -6.51 42.04
CA TYR A 739 12.29 -5.77 41.98
C TYR A 739 11.54 -5.93 40.65
N ARG A 740 11.84 -6.96 39.88
CA ARG A 740 11.30 -7.12 38.51
C ARG A 740 9.79 -7.13 38.46
N ASP A 741 9.13 -7.79 39.41
CA ASP A 741 7.66 -7.89 39.44
C ASP A 741 7.02 -6.54 39.75
N ASP A 742 7.57 -5.80 40.72
CA ASP A 742 7.07 -4.47 41.04
C ASP A 742 7.28 -3.49 39.92
N ILE A 743 8.44 -3.55 39.25
CA ILE A 743 8.75 -2.74 38.04
C ILE A 743 7.76 -3.08 36.92
N ASN A 744 7.44 -4.35 36.70
CA ASN A 744 6.51 -4.77 35.67
C ASN A 744 5.09 -4.29 35.97
N TYR A 745 4.62 -4.46 37.21
CA TYR A 745 3.31 -3.98 37.63
C TYR A 745 3.17 -2.46 37.47
N LEU A 746 4.10 -1.68 38.03
CA LEU A 746 4.06 -0.22 37.91
C LEU A 746 4.20 0.27 36.46
N ARG A 747 4.97 -0.44 35.65
CA ARG A 747 5.08 -0.14 34.21
C ARG A 747 3.74 -0.30 33.51
N GLU A 748 3.06 -1.40 33.72
CA GLU A 748 1.75 -1.67 33.13
C GLU A 748 0.74 -0.60 33.52
N LEU A 749 0.67 -0.29 34.79
CA LEU A 749 -0.20 0.72 35.34
C LEU A 749 0.05 2.09 34.70
N LEU A 750 1.30 2.55 34.64
CA LEU A 750 1.67 3.84 34.05
C LEU A 750 1.41 3.89 32.55
N MET A 751 1.52 2.77 31.84
CA MET A 751 1.17 2.70 30.42
C MET A 751 -0.30 3.02 30.19
N PHE A 752 -1.21 2.51 31.04
CA PHE A 752 -2.64 2.82 30.99
C PHE A 752 -2.93 4.26 31.44
N GLU A 753 -2.31 4.73 32.51
CA GLU A 753 -2.45 6.13 32.96
C GLU A 753 -2.09 7.13 31.86
N ASN A 754 -1.05 6.86 31.10
CA ASN A 754 -0.63 7.74 29.99
C ASN A 754 -1.68 7.80 28.85
N LEU A 755 -2.46 6.73 28.66
CA LEU A 755 -3.48 6.68 27.61
C LEU A 755 -4.82 7.28 28.08
N THR A 756 -5.21 7.01 29.32
CA THR A 756 -6.54 7.35 29.85
C THR A 756 -6.58 8.72 30.52
N SER A 757 -5.42 9.27 30.91
CA SER A 757 -5.28 10.48 31.71
C SER A 757 -5.95 10.40 33.11
N ASN A 758 -6.24 9.19 33.56
CA ASN A 758 -6.81 8.92 34.87
C ASN A 758 -5.72 8.32 35.78
N PRO A 759 -5.40 8.95 36.92
CA PRO A 759 -4.45 8.40 37.84
C PRO A 759 -5.00 7.12 38.48
N SER A 760 -4.21 6.07 38.46
CA SER A 760 -4.55 4.82 39.12
C SER A 760 -4.27 4.93 40.60
N LYS A 761 -5.15 4.40 41.43
CA LYS A 761 -4.94 4.36 42.88
C LYS A 761 -3.94 3.26 43.22
N VAL A 762 -2.70 3.65 43.55
CA VAL A 762 -1.67 2.75 44.07
C VAL A 762 -1.38 3.10 45.51
N ASP A 763 -1.23 2.11 46.34
CA ASP A 763 -0.75 2.31 47.71
C ASP A 763 0.77 2.55 47.70
N ASN A 764 1.13 3.78 47.31
CA ASN A 764 2.53 4.20 47.16
C ASN A 764 3.32 4.04 48.45
N LYS A 765 2.65 4.12 49.64
CA LYS A 765 3.30 3.92 50.91
C LYS A 765 3.78 2.48 51.10
N LYS A 766 2.93 1.51 50.80
CA LYS A 766 3.28 0.09 50.85
C LYS A 766 4.46 -0.26 49.95
N TYR A 767 4.49 0.30 48.72
CA TYR A 767 5.59 0.07 47.81
C TYR A 767 6.86 0.78 48.23
N LEU A 768 6.75 2.01 48.77
CA LEU A 768 7.90 2.74 49.33
C LEU A 768 8.53 2.00 50.49
N ASP A 769 7.71 1.51 51.43
CA ASP A 769 8.18 0.71 52.57
C ASP A 769 8.97 -0.52 52.10
N ARG A 770 8.50 -1.18 51.02
CA ARG A 770 9.21 -2.32 50.42
C ARG A 770 10.57 -1.94 49.79
N LEU A 771 10.69 -0.74 49.21
CA LEU A 771 11.95 -0.21 48.66
C LEU A 771 12.99 0.14 49.73
N LEU A 772 12.51 0.55 50.92
CA LEU A 772 13.36 1.03 52.04
C LEU A 772 13.78 -0.07 53.01
N LEU A 773 13.01 -1.16 53.08
CA LEU A 773 13.25 -2.29 54.03
C LEU A 773 14.44 -3.19 53.66
N ILE A 774 15.11 -2.97 52.51
CA ILE A 774 16.23 -3.75 51.99
C ILE A 774 17.39 -2.84 51.61
#